data_61bbd24560200d44e3edee959af898d4
#
_entry.id   61bbd24560200d44e3edee959af898d4
#
_cell.length_a   1.000
_cell.length_b   1.000
_cell.length_c   1.000
_cell.angle_alpha   90.00
_cell.angle_beta   90.00
_cell.angle_gamma   90.00
#
_symmetry.space_group_name_H-M   'P 1'
#
loop_
_entity.id
_entity.type
_entity.pdbx_description
1 polymer ?
#
loop_
_entity_poly.entity_id
_entity_poly.type
_entity_poly.pdbx_seq_one_letter_code
_entity_poly.pdbx_strand_id
1 'polypeptide(L)'
;MEGFTMNEFKLKAPYEPTGDQPQAIAELVKGFKEGNQCQTLLGVTGSGKTFTMANVIQQLQKPTLVIAHNKTLAAQLYGEFKEMFPDNAVEYFVSYYDYYQPEAYVPSTDTYIAKDSAINEEIDRLRLSATAALSERKDVIIVSSVSCIYGIGSPKDYQNMMISLRPGMEKDRDEVLRSLIDMQYDRNDMDFHRGTFRVRGDVVEIIPAYESDVAIRVEFFGDEIDRITEVDVLTGEIRRELNHIALYPASHYVVPMERILEASKAIEKEMEEQVAYFKSEDKLLEAQRISERTNFDLEMMKETGFCSGIENYSRHLAGLKPGEPPYTLMDYFGDDYLIMIDESHITVPQVRGMYFGDQSRKSTLVDYGFRLPSAKDNRPLNFEEFEERIDQVLFVSATPGQYEKDHELLRAEQIIRPTGLLDPYVEVRPVEGQIDDLVGEVNKEVEKHNKILVTTLTKRMAEELTDYMKDLGIRVKYLHSDIDTLERSEIIRDMRLDVFDVLVGINLLREGLDIPEISLVAILDADKEGFLRSETSLIQTIGRAARNAEGHVIMYADVITDSMRRAIDETLRRRELQETYNKEHGITPKTIKKAVRDLISISKEVAKTQKKLEKDMESMSREELEELIGKIQKQMKAAAADLNFEMAAELRDQMIELKKNLEELDR
;
A
#
# COMPACT_ATOMS: atom_id res chain seq x y z
N MET A 1 -26.71 -16.34 28.35
CA MET A 1 -25.61 -16.69 27.39
C MET A 1 -26.19 -16.49 26.01
N GLU A 2 -26.26 -15.25 25.55
CA GLU A 2 -26.48 -14.96 24.14
C GLU A 2 -25.15 -15.19 23.47
N GLY A 3 -25.12 -16.19 22.58
CA GLY A 3 -23.91 -16.59 21.89
C GLY A 3 -23.34 -15.41 21.11
N PHE A 4 -22.04 -15.25 21.19
CA PHE A 4 -21.28 -14.53 20.17
C PHE A 4 -21.67 -15.13 18.85
N THR A 5 -22.56 -14.49 18.09
CA THR A 5 -22.79 -14.80 16.68
C THR A 5 -21.46 -14.57 16.00
N MET A 6 -20.81 -15.67 15.57
CA MET A 6 -19.65 -15.56 14.68
C MET A 6 -20.11 -14.67 13.52
N ASN A 7 -19.45 -13.53 13.36
CA ASN A 7 -19.75 -12.65 12.24
C ASN A 7 -19.42 -13.41 10.96
N GLU A 8 -20.40 -13.57 10.10
CA GLU A 8 -20.25 -14.26 8.82
C GLU A 8 -20.08 -13.24 7.70
N PHE A 9 -19.30 -13.58 6.69
CA PHE A 9 -19.23 -12.78 5.49
C PHE A 9 -20.58 -12.80 4.74
N LYS A 10 -21.10 -11.61 4.46
CA LYS A 10 -22.35 -11.41 3.72
C LYS A 10 -22.10 -10.51 2.52
N LEU A 11 -21.94 -11.14 1.36
CA LEU A 11 -21.77 -10.44 0.10
C LEU A 11 -23.08 -9.72 -0.27
N LYS A 12 -23.00 -8.43 -0.57
CA LYS A 12 -24.07 -7.62 -1.11
C LYS A 12 -23.65 -7.06 -2.46
N ALA A 13 -24.20 -7.61 -3.52
CA ALA A 13 -23.96 -7.14 -4.87
C ALA A 13 -25.27 -7.00 -5.63
N PRO A 14 -25.41 -6.00 -6.53
CA PRO A 14 -26.61 -5.80 -7.33
C PRO A 14 -26.72 -6.77 -8.53
N TYR A 15 -25.80 -7.70 -8.67
CA TYR A 15 -25.70 -8.65 -9.79
C TYR A 15 -25.27 -10.02 -9.30
N GLU A 16 -25.63 -11.05 -10.08
CA GLU A 16 -25.26 -12.43 -9.86
C GLU A 16 -24.06 -12.84 -10.71
N PRO A 17 -23.31 -13.90 -10.34
CA PRO A 17 -22.23 -14.42 -11.16
C PRO A 17 -22.69 -14.85 -12.57
N THR A 18 -21.96 -14.43 -13.59
CA THR A 18 -22.28 -14.71 -15.01
C THR A 18 -21.03 -15.18 -15.77
N GLY A 19 -21.22 -15.71 -16.98
CA GLY A 19 -20.13 -16.20 -17.80
C GLY A 19 -19.44 -17.41 -17.16
N ASP A 20 -18.12 -17.35 -17.07
CA ASP A 20 -17.29 -18.39 -16.42
C ASP A 20 -17.28 -18.26 -14.89
N GLN A 21 -17.79 -17.18 -14.31
CA GLN A 21 -17.71 -16.92 -12.88
C GLN A 21 -18.33 -18.03 -12.02
N PRO A 22 -19.56 -18.54 -12.30
CA PRO A 22 -20.15 -19.61 -11.50
C PRO A 22 -19.30 -20.86 -11.44
N GLN A 23 -18.73 -21.28 -12.58
CA GLN A 23 -17.87 -22.44 -12.67
C GLN A 23 -16.56 -22.21 -11.93
N ALA A 24 -15.88 -21.09 -12.17
CA ALA A 24 -14.62 -20.73 -11.52
C ALA A 24 -14.78 -20.66 -9.99
N ILE A 25 -15.84 -20.04 -9.49
CA ILE A 25 -16.15 -19.98 -8.05
C ILE A 25 -16.33 -21.41 -7.49
N ALA A 26 -17.14 -22.23 -8.15
CA ALA A 26 -17.42 -23.59 -7.67
C ALA A 26 -16.16 -24.46 -7.63
N GLU A 27 -15.31 -24.40 -8.67
CA GLU A 27 -14.06 -25.14 -8.76
C GLU A 27 -13.06 -24.70 -7.67
N LEU A 28 -12.86 -23.39 -7.49
CA LEU A 28 -11.95 -22.85 -6.50
C LEU A 28 -12.40 -23.18 -5.07
N VAL A 29 -13.67 -22.98 -4.76
CA VAL A 29 -14.23 -23.29 -3.42
C VAL A 29 -14.14 -24.77 -3.12
N LYS A 30 -14.45 -25.64 -4.10
CA LYS A 30 -14.31 -27.07 -3.95
C LYS A 30 -12.87 -27.47 -3.68
N GLY A 31 -11.92 -26.97 -4.47
CA GLY A 31 -10.50 -27.29 -4.31
C GLY A 31 -9.96 -26.85 -2.94
N PHE A 32 -10.30 -25.67 -2.44
CA PHE A 32 -9.90 -25.23 -1.10
C PHE A 32 -10.52 -26.09 0.01
N LYS A 33 -11.80 -26.50 -0.13
CA LYS A 33 -12.46 -27.40 0.83
C LYS A 33 -11.88 -28.82 0.81
N GLU A 34 -11.31 -29.24 -0.31
CA GLU A 34 -10.60 -30.52 -0.47
C GLU A 34 -9.13 -30.46 0.03
N GLY A 35 -8.66 -29.27 0.43
CA GLY A 35 -7.33 -29.07 1.02
C GLY A 35 -6.25 -28.63 0.03
N ASN A 36 -6.61 -28.15 -1.16
CA ASN A 36 -5.63 -27.55 -2.06
C ASN A 36 -4.99 -26.33 -1.40
N GLN A 37 -3.66 -26.32 -1.35
CA GLN A 37 -2.91 -25.19 -0.80
C GLN A 37 -2.81 -24.02 -1.79
N CYS A 38 -2.52 -24.32 -3.05
CA CYS A 38 -2.28 -23.30 -4.08
C CYS A 38 -3.26 -23.50 -5.24
N GLN A 39 -3.98 -22.44 -5.60
CA GLN A 39 -4.86 -22.42 -6.77
C GLN A 39 -4.68 -21.12 -7.55
N THR A 40 -4.97 -21.16 -8.85
CA THR A 40 -4.87 -19.99 -9.73
C THR A 40 -6.21 -19.67 -10.37
N LEU A 41 -6.60 -18.39 -10.28
CA LEU A 41 -7.65 -17.79 -11.10
C LEU A 41 -7.01 -17.05 -12.28
N LEU A 42 -7.03 -17.68 -13.46
CA LEU A 42 -6.65 -17.02 -14.70
C LEU A 42 -7.84 -16.18 -15.19
N GLY A 43 -7.84 -14.89 -14.89
CA GLY A 43 -8.94 -14.02 -15.22
C GLY A 43 -8.50 -12.88 -16.14
N VAL A 44 -9.09 -12.79 -17.34
CA VAL A 44 -8.80 -11.69 -18.26
C VAL A 44 -9.22 -10.34 -17.68
N THR A 45 -8.66 -9.27 -18.22
CA THR A 45 -9.04 -7.90 -17.81
C THR A 45 -10.53 -7.67 -18.08
N GLY A 46 -11.26 -7.19 -17.05
CA GLY A 46 -12.70 -6.91 -17.16
C GLY A 46 -13.62 -8.13 -17.02
N SER A 47 -13.11 -9.30 -16.68
CA SER A 47 -13.94 -10.50 -16.41
C SER A 47 -14.62 -10.48 -15.04
N GLY A 48 -14.31 -9.52 -14.15
CA GLY A 48 -14.87 -9.44 -12.81
C GLY A 48 -14.14 -10.30 -11.77
N LYS A 49 -12.82 -10.40 -11.85
CA LYS A 49 -11.98 -11.17 -10.91
C LYS A 49 -12.28 -10.85 -9.44
N THR A 50 -12.39 -9.56 -9.10
CA THR A 50 -12.68 -9.12 -7.71
C THR A 50 -14.01 -9.68 -7.21
N PHE A 51 -15.02 -9.73 -8.05
CA PHE A 51 -16.32 -10.30 -7.70
C PHE A 51 -16.24 -11.84 -7.48
N THR A 52 -15.44 -12.52 -8.29
CA THR A 52 -15.14 -13.94 -8.08
C THR A 52 -14.42 -14.17 -6.75
N MET A 53 -13.40 -13.37 -6.44
CA MET A 53 -12.71 -13.38 -5.15
C MET A 53 -13.68 -13.19 -3.98
N ALA A 54 -14.59 -12.21 -4.07
CA ALA A 54 -15.60 -11.94 -3.04
C ALA A 54 -16.53 -13.14 -2.81
N ASN A 55 -16.98 -13.79 -3.88
CA ASN A 55 -17.81 -14.99 -3.78
C ASN A 55 -17.06 -16.17 -3.15
N VAL A 56 -15.77 -16.35 -3.46
CA VAL A 56 -14.92 -17.37 -2.83
C VAL A 56 -14.78 -17.10 -1.33
N ILE A 57 -14.53 -15.83 -0.92
CA ILE A 57 -14.46 -15.42 0.49
C ILE A 57 -15.77 -15.76 1.21
N GLN A 58 -16.91 -15.36 0.65
CA GLN A 58 -18.21 -15.64 1.24
C GLN A 58 -18.48 -17.14 1.42
N GLN A 59 -18.08 -17.99 0.47
CA GLN A 59 -18.35 -19.42 0.54
C GLN A 59 -17.37 -20.19 1.42
N LEU A 60 -16.17 -19.69 1.63
CA LEU A 60 -15.16 -20.28 2.50
C LEU A 60 -15.28 -19.79 3.95
N GLN A 61 -15.78 -18.58 4.18
CA GLN A 61 -15.96 -18.01 5.52
C GLN A 61 -14.64 -17.92 6.33
N LYS A 62 -13.50 -17.64 5.67
CA LYS A 62 -12.19 -17.51 6.30
C LYS A 62 -11.72 -16.05 6.32
N PRO A 63 -11.04 -15.60 7.39
CA PRO A 63 -10.31 -14.33 7.35
C PRO A 63 -9.42 -14.29 6.13
N THR A 64 -9.38 -13.19 5.42
CA THR A 64 -8.70 -13.13 4.13
C THR A 64 -7.71 -11.98 4.04
N LEU A 65 -6.47 -12.28 3.63
CA LEU A 65 -5.45 -11.29 3.27
C LEU A 65 -5.38 -11.17 1.75
N VAL A 66 -5.68 -9.98 1.23
CA VAL A 66 -5.54 -9.67 -0.20
C VAL A 66 -4.28 -8.85 -0.40
N ILE A 67 -3.33 -9.34 -1.20
CA ILE A 67 -2.05 -8.67 -1.45
C ILE A 67 -2.04 -8.10 -2.86
N ALA A 68 -1.78 -6.79 -2.98
CA ALA A 68 -1.61 -6.08 -4.23
C ALA A 68 -0.19 -5.52 -4.35
N HIS A 69 0.34 -5.41 -5.57
CA HIS A 69 1.72 -4.99 -5.80
C HIS A 69 1.99 -3.50 -5.55
N ASN A 70 0.96 -2.66 -5.45
CA ASN A 70 1.11 -1.22 -5.14
C ASN A 70 -0.07 -0.66 -4.34
N LYS A 71 0.12 0.56 -3.77
CA LYS A 71 -0.90 1.25 -2.97
C LYS A 71 -2.17 1.59 -3.75
N THR A 72 -2.05 1.95 -5.03
CA THR A 72 -3.19 2.37 -5.87
C THR A 72 -4.13 1.20 -6.14
N LEU A 73 -3.59 0.05 -6.52
CA LEU A 73 -4.38 -1.17 -6.71
C LEU A 73 -4.99 -1.65 -5.39
N ALA A 74 -4.22 -1.60 -4.31
CA ALA A 74 -4.73 -1.93 -2.97
C ALA A 74 -5.91 -1.04 -2.57
N ALA A 75 -5.83 0.28 -2.82
CA ALA A 75 -6.92 1.22 -2.54
C ALA A 75 -8.17 0.94 -3.40
N GLN A 76 -7.98 0.58 -4.67
CA GLN A 76 -9.08 0.18 -5.54
C GLN A 76 -9.78 -1.08 -5.02
N LEU A 77 -9.01 -2.13 -4.71
CA LEU A 77 -9.55 -3.39 -4.20
C LEU A 77 -10.25 -3.19 -2.84
N TYR A 78 -9.65 -2.39 -1.97
CA TYR A 78 -10.26 -2.01 -0.69
C TYR A 78 -11.64 -1.38 -0.88
N GLY A 79 -11.77 -0.41 -1.79
CA GLY A 79 -13.03 0.23 -2.13
C GLY A 79 -14.05 -0.76 -2.69
N GLU A 80 -13.64 -1.63 -3.62
CA GLU A 80 -14.50 -2.65 -4.23
C GLU A 80 -15.00 -3.67 -3.16
N PHE A 81 -14.11 -4.17 -2.29
CA PHE A 81 -14.51 -5.10 -1.21
C PHE A 81 -15.40 -4.43 -0.18
N LYS A 82 -15.15 -3.18 0.17
CA LYS A 82 -15.99 -2.43 1.12
C LYS A 82 -17.41 -2.19 0.61
N GLU A 83 -17.56 -1.96 -0.70
CA GLU A 83 -18.88 -1.89 -1.35
C GLU A 83 -19.60 -3.26 -1.32
N MET A 84 -18.84 -4.35 -1.52
CA MET A 84 -19.40 -5.71 -1.55
C MET A 84 -19.67 -6.31 -0.18
N PHE A 85 -18.94 -5.88 0.85
CA PHE A 85 -19.05 -6.35 2.23
C PHE A 85 -19.29 -5.21 3.23
N PRO A 86 -20.38 -4.44 3.09
CA PRO A 86 -20.61 -3.23 3.90
C PRO A 86 -20.81 -3.50 5.40
N ASP A 87 -21.19 -4.72 5.78
CA ASP A 87 -21.44 -5.12 7.17
C ASP A 87 -20.25 -5.87 7.81
N ASN A 88 -19.23 -6.18 7.03
CA ASN A 88 -18.05 -6.91 7.47
C ASN A 88 -16.84 -5.99 7.65
N ALA A 89 -15.82 -6.46 8.35
CA ALA A 89 -14.59 -5.70 8.52
C ALA A 89 -13.73 -5.79 7.26
N VAL A 90 -13.75 -4.74 6.47
CA VAL A 90 -12.83 -4.57 5.34
C VAL A 90 -11.83 -3.50 5.71
N GLU A 91 -10.56 -3.88 5.80
CA GLU A 91 -9.48 -3.08 6.35
C GLU A 91 -8.38 -2.83 5.31
N TYR A 92 -7.58 -1.78 5.54
CA TYR A 92 -6.53 -1.34 4.62
C TYR A 92 -5.18 -1.31 5.30
N PHE A 93 -4.18 -2.02 4.75
CA PHE A 93 -2.87 -2.14 5.36
C PHE A 93 -1.75 -1.93 4.35
N VAL A 94 -1.33 -0.69 4.15
CA VAL A 94 -0.23 -0.32 3.26
C VAL A 94 0.86 0.43 4.03
N SER A 95 1.95 0.78 3.38
CA SER A 95 2.97 1.64 4.00
C SER A 95 2.36 2.99 4.38
N TYR A 96 2.51 3.37 5.64
CA TYR A 96 1.99 4.63 6.20
C TYR A 96 2.90 5.85 5.93
N TYR A 97 3.97 5.67 5.16
CA TYR A 97 4.83 6.77 4.76
C TYR A 97 4.30 7.43 3.48
N ASP A 98 4.07 8.74 3.52
CA ASP A 98 3.85 9.56 2.32
C ASP A 98 5.18 9.77 1.59
N TYR A 99 6.22 10.07 2.37
CA TYR A 99 7.60 10.12 1.94
C TYR A 99 8.45 9.21 2.82
N TYR A 100 9.35 8.44 2.23
CA TYR A 100 10.26 7.58 2.96
C TYR A 100 11.64 7.54 2.31
N GLN A 101 12.62 8.13 2.99
CA GLN A 101 14.04 7.95 2.69
C GLN A 101 14.63 7.03 3.75
N PRO A 102 15.01 5.80 3.37
CA PRO A 102 15.63 4.89 4.32
C PRO A 102 17.01 5.39 4.72
N GLU A 103 17.36 5.14 5.99
CA GLU A 103 18.74 5.32 6.45
C GLU A 103 19.72 4.53 5.58
N ALA A 104 20.76 5.16 5.09
CA ALA A 104 21.76 4.53 4.24
C ALA A 104 23.13 5.15 4.44
N TYR A 105 24.18 4.42 4.06
CA TYR A 105 25.53 4.93 3.99
C TYR A 105 26.18 4.58 2.66
N VAL A 106 26.80 5.57 2.04
CA VAL A 106 27.50 5.43 0.74
C VAL A 106 29.01 5.51 0.99
N PRO A 107 29.72 4.37 1.08
CA PRO A 107 31.14 4.35 1.44
C PRO A 107 32.04 5.09 0.45
N SER A 108 31.68 5.11 -0.83
CA SER A 108 32.48 5.76 -1.88
C SER A 108 32.57 7.28 -1.75
N THR A 109 31.58 7.90 -1.12
CA THR A 109 31.49 9.36 -0.92
C THR A 109 31.52 9.75 0.57
N ASP A 110 31.69 8.78 1.47
CA ASP A 110 31.58 8.96 2.94
C ASP A 110 30.31 9.74 3.32
N THR A 111 29.18 9.40 2.67
CA THR A 111 27.92 10.11 2.87
C THR A 111 26.96 9.27 3.68
N TYR A 112 26.59 9.75 4.87
CA TYR A 112 25.50 9.19 5.66
C TYR A 112 24.21 9.90 5.32
N ILE A 113 23.20 9.11 4.99
CA ILE A 113 21.83 9.56 4.71
C ILE A 113 21.00 9.19 5.92
N ALA A 114 20.53 10.18 6.66
CA ALA A 114 19.62 9.95 7.79
C ALA A 114 18.25 9.44 7.29
N LYS A 115 17.58 8.65 8.14
CA LYS A 115 16.19 8.28 7.88
C LYS A 115 15.34 9.56 7.88
N ASP A 116 14.62 9.80 6.80
CA ASP A 116 13.62 10.86 6.70
C ASP A 116 12.29 10.27 6.26
N SER A 117 11.22 10.67 6.92
CA SER A 117 9.90 10.11 6.63
C SER A 117 8.78 11.00 7.13
N ALA A 118 7.76 11.15 6.30
CA ALA A 118 6.48 11.75 6.68
C ALA A 118 5.45 10.64 6.87
N ILE A 119 4.83 10.59 8.05
CA ILE A 119 3.81 9.60 8.39
C ILE A 119 2.44 10.14 8.01
N ASN A 120 1.68 9.35 7.27
CA ASN A 120 0.28 9.59 7.02
C ASN A 120 -0.56 9.05 8.19
N GLU A 121 -1.12 9.94 8.97
CA GLU A 121 -1.88 9.57 10.18
C GLU A 121 -3.13 8.76 9.87
N GLU A 122 -3.78 9.01 8.74
CA GLU A 122 -4.97 8.25 8.35
C GLU A 122 -4.62 6.81 7.97
N ILE A 123 -3.53 6.60 7.22
CA ILE A 123 -3.06 5.25 6.90
C ILE A 123 -2.58 4.53 8.16
N ASP A 124 -1.93 5.24 9.09
CA ASP A 124 -1.52 4.67 10.38
C ASP A 124 -2.74 4.21 11.20
N ARG A 125 -3.79 5.03 11.29
CA ARG A 125 -5.07 4.68 11.89
C ARG A 125 -5.68 3.41 11.26
N LEU A 126 -5.72 3.33 9.93
CA LEU A 126 -6.26 2.17 9.21
C LEU A 126 -5.44 0.89 9.48
N ARG A 127 -4.13 1.01 9.64
CA ARG A 127 -3.27 -0.13 10.00
C ARG A 127 -3.56 -0.65 11.42
N LEU A 128 -3.76 0.24 12.37
CA LEU A 128 -4.15 -0.12 13.73
C LEU A 128 -5.57 -0.72 13.76
N SER A 129 -6.50 -0.19 12.95
CA SER A 129 -7.83 -0.76 12.77
C SER A 129 -7.76 -2.21 12.26
N ALA A 130 -6.90 -2.49 11.29
CA ALA A 130 -6.74 -3.83 10.73
C ALA A 130 -6.30 -4.87 11.78
N THR A 131 -5.32 -4.54 12.62
CA THR A 131 -4.86 -5.47 13.68
C THR A 131 -5.85 -5.61 14.82
N ALA A 132 -6.58 -4.54 15.19
CA ALA A 132 -7.66 -4.60 16.15
C ALA A 132 -8.81 -5.49 15.64
N ALA A 133 -9.23 -5.31 14.37
CA ALA A 133 -10.27 -6.11 13.75
C ALA A 133 -9.94 -7.62 13.75
N LEU A 134 -8.70 -8.00 13.43
CA LEU A 134 -8.25 -9.41 13.48
C LEU A 134 -8.30 -9.99 14.90
N SER A 135 -8.13 -9.15 15.92
CA SER A 135 -8.19 -9.60 17.31
C SER A 135 -9.63 -9.81 17.80
N GLU A 136 -10.60 -9.11 17.20
CA GLU A 136 -12.01 -9.12 17.66
C GLU A 136 -12.92 -9.99 16.78
N ARG A 137 -12.64 -10.10 15.48
CA ARG A 137 -13.56 -10.63 14.49
C ARG A 137 -12.93 -11.75 13.66
N LYS A 138 -13.77 -12.58 13.04
CA LYS A 138 -13.36 -13.60 12.06
C LYS A 138 -13.74 -13.23 10.63
N ASP A 139 -14.68 -12.34 10.45
CA ASP A 139 -15.17 -11.85 9.16
C ASP A 139 -14.35 -10.62 8.72
N VAL A 140 -13.03 -10.79 8.60
CA VAL A 140 -12.08 -9.71 8.29
C VAL A 140 -11.44 -9.94 6.93
N ILE A 141 -11.49 -8.93 6.07
CA ILE A 141 -10.74 -8.85 4.82
C ILE A 141 -9.72 -7.72 4.96
N ILE A 142 -8.43 -8.02 4.88
CA ILE A 142 -7.40 -6.99 4.84
C ILE A 142 -6.84 -6.88 3.43
N VAL A 143 -6.95 -5.70 2.85
CA VAL A 143 -6.29 -5.40 1.58
C VAL A 143 -4.96 -4.71 1.86
N SER A 144 -3.88 -5.34 1.45
CA SER A 144 -2.52 -4.91 1.75
C SER A 144 -1.67 -4.75 0.49
N SER A 145 -0.66 -3.90 0.58
CA SER A 145 0.50 -3.99 -0.32
C SER A 145 1.51 -5.00 0.25
N VAL A 146 2.70 -5.11 -0.35
CA VAL A 146 3.80 -5.91 0.20
C VAL A 146 4.23 -5.50 1.62
N SER A 147 3.64 -4.46 2.19
CA SER A 147 3.84 -4.07 3.60
C SER A 147 3.48 -5.16 4.60
N CYS A 148 2.64 -6.13 4.22
CA CYS A 148 2.25 -7.26 5.06
C CYS A 148 3.41 -8.20 5.45
N ILE A 149 4.52 -8.19 4.70
CA ILE A 149 5.70 -9.01 4.99
C ILE A 149 6.76 -8.29 5.83
N TYR A 150 6.55 -7.00 6.14
CA TYR A 150 7.46 -6.24 7.00
C TYR A 150 7.16 -6.44 8.47
N GLY A 151 8.21 -6.37 9.28
CA GLY A 151 8.10 -6.52 10.72
C GLY A 151 7.19 -5.46 11.36
N ILE A 152 6.28 -5.94 12.20
CA ILE A 152 5.49 -5.17 13.16
C ILE A 152 5.63 -5.82 14.54
N GLY A 153 5.02 -5.27 15.57
CA GLY A 153 5.11 -5.84 16.92
C GLY A 153 4.53 -7.25 17.03
N SER A 154 4.87 -7.94 18.12
CA SER A 154 4.36 -9.28 18.41
C SER A 154 2.83 -9.28 18.59
N PRO A 155 2.07 -10.14 17.89
CA PRO A 155 0.62 -10.24 18.09
C PRO A 155 0.26 -10.64 19.52
N LYS A 156 1.09 -11.48 20.15
CA LYS A 156 0.89 -11.89 21.55
C LYS A 156 1.03 -10.72 22.51
N ASP A 157 2.04 -9.87 22.32
CA ASP A 157 2.25 -8.70 23.17
C ASP A 157 1.12 -7.68 22.95
N TYR A 158 0.74 -7.46 21.71
CA TYR A 158 -0.38 -6.59 21.34
C TYR A 158 -1.69 -7.02 22.01
N GLN A 159 -2.00 -8.31 22.02
CA GLN A 159 -3.18 -8.86 22.68
C GLN A 159 -3.08 -8.83 24.20
N ASN A 160 -1.91 -9.13 24.76
CA ASN A 160 -1.72 -9.15 26.21
C ASN A 160 -1.82 -7.75 26.85
N MET A 161 -1.52 -6.71 26.10
CA MET A 161 -1.65 -5.33 26.56
C MET A 161 -3.05 -4.75 26.39
N MET A 162 -3.97 -5.45 25.70
CA MET A 162 -5.36 -5.03 25.57
C MET A 162 -6.04 -4.85 26.92
N ILE A 163 -6.77 -3.75 27.09
CA ILE A 163 -7.61 -3.49 28.25
C ILE A 163 -9.06 -3.87 27.93
N SER A 164 -9.61 -4.80 28.71
CA SER A 164 -11.03 -5.17 28.63
C SER A 164 -11.79 -4.52 29.79
N LEU A 165 -12.82 -3.72 29.48
CA LEU A 165 -13.63 -3.01 30.47
C LEU A 165 -15.11 -3.38 30.31
N ARG A 166 -15.82 -3.49 31.44
CA ARG A 166 -17.27 -3.78 31.50
C ARG A 166 -17.92 -2.98 32.63
N PRO A 167 -19.15 -2.49 32.49
CA PRO A 167 -19.93 -1.97 33.62
C PRO A 167 -20.05 -3.00 34.75
N GLY A 168 -19.95 -2.55 35.99
CA GLY A 168 -19.93 -3.40 37.18
C GLY A 168 -18.61 -4.10 37.47
N MET A 169 -17.55 -3.79 36.74
CA MET A 169 -16.21 -4.34 36.97
C MET A 169 -15.52 -3.54 38.06
N GLU A 170 -15.03 -4.23 39.11
CA GLU A 170 -14.11 -3.62 40.08
C GLU A 170 -12.74 -3.43 39.46
N LYS A 171 -12.39 -2.18 39.21
CA LYS A 171 -11.09 -1.79 38.63
C LYS A 171 -10.78 -0.34 38.98
N ASP A 172 -9.65 -0.12 39.66
CA ASP A 172 -9.16 1.21 40.02
C ASP A 172 -8.94 2.06 38.77
N ARG A 173 -9.47 3.29 38.79
CA ARG A 173 -9.29 4.29 37.72
C ARG A 173 -7.81 4.51 37.41
N ASP A 174 -6.96 4.66 38.42
CA ASP A 174 -5.55 4.96 38.25
C ASP A 174 -4.77 3.75 37.68
N GLU A 175 -5.26 2.51 37.90
CA GLU A 175 -4.76 1.32 37.20
C GLU A 175 -5.07 1.37 35.71
N VAL A 176 -6.31 1.77 35.34
CA VAL A 176 -6.68 1.95 33.93
C VAL A 176 -5.82 3.03 33.28
N LEU A 177 -5.58 4.15 33.95
CA LEU A 177 -4.75 5.23 33.44
C LEU A 177 -3.29 4.78 33.21
N ARG A 178 -2.71 4.01 34.13
CA ARG A 178 -1.38 3.43 33.96
C ARG A 178 -1.33 2.48 32.76
N SER A 179 -2.31 1.60 32.66
CA SER A 179 -2.41 0.68 31.52
C SER A 179 -2.53 1.41 30.18
N LEU A 180 -3.25 2.54 30.11
CA LEU A 180 -3.32 3.37 28.90
C LEU A 180 -1.95 3.95 28.53
N ILE A 181 -1.19 4.43 29.50
CA ILE A 181 0.20 4.93 29.30
C ILE A 181 1.11 3.79 28.81
N ASP A 182 1.02 2.61 29.42
CA ASP A 182 1.78 1.43 29.00
C ASP A 182 1.43 1.03 27.54
N MET A 183 0.19 1.26 27.12
CA MET A 183 -0.30 1.07 25.74
C MET A 183 0.07 2.21 24.79
N GLN A 184 0.88 3.17 25.23
CA GLN A 184 1.31 4.36 24.47
C GLN A 184 0.17 5.33 24.10
N TYR A 185 -0.86 5.42 24.94
CA TYR A 185 -1.81 6.53 24.89
C TYR A 185 -1.26 7.74 25.66
N ASP A 186 -1.37 8.91 25.05
CA ASP A 186 -0.95 10.15 25.69
C ASP A 186 -2.10 10.79 26.48
N ARG A 187 -1.79 11.30 27.68
CA ARG A 187 -2.75 12.13 28.39
C ARG A 187 -2.75 13.54 27.82
N ASN A 188 -3.86 13.95 27.24
CA ASN A 188 -4.03 15.30 26.73
C ASN A 188 -5.42 15.84 27.05
N ASP A 189 -5.51 16.73 28.02
CA ASP A 189 -6.77 17.30 28.46
C ASP A 189 -7.21 18.49 27.59
N MET A 190 -6.33 19.05 26.74
CA MET A 190 -6.58 20.24 25.91
C MET A 190 -6.78 19.91 24.43
N ASP A 191 -5.89 19.13 23.85
CA ASP A 191 -5.95 18.68 22.45
C ASP A 191 -6.32 17.20 22.42
N PHE A 192 -7.61 16.91 22.29
CA PHE A 192 -8.17 15.58 22.40
C PHE A 192 -8.35 14.95 21.02
N HIS A 193 -7.41 14.10 20.64
CA HIS A 193 -7.34 13.45 19.34
C HIS A 193 -7.11 11.94 19.48
N ARG A 194 -7.05 11.18 18.38
CA ARG A 194 -6.80 9.73 18.39
C ARG A 194 -5.53 9.37 19.18
N GLY A 195 -5.57 8.27 19.90
CA GLY A 195 -4.44 7.81 20.73
C GLY A 195 -4.23 8.65 21.99
N THR A 196 -5.18 9.49 22.38
CA THR A 196 -5.12 10.27 23.62
C THR A 196 -6.26 9.92 24.58
N PHE A 197 -6.05 10.20 25.83
CA PHE A 197 -7.10 10.16 26.86
C PHE A 197 -7.09 11.42 27.70
N ARG A 198 -8.25 11.76 28.25
CA ARG A 198 -8.40 12.86 29.21
C ARG A 198 -9.16 12.42 30.43
N VAL A 199 -8.94 13.11 31.56
CA VAL A 199 -9.54 12.76 32.85
C VAL A 199 -10.26 13.96 33.44
N ARG A 200 -11.52 13.81 33.78
CA ARG A 200 -12.34 14.83 34.44
C ARG A 200 -13.07 14.22 35.65
N GLY A 201 -12.45 14.33 36.83
CA GLY A 201 -12.98 13.68 38.03
C GLY A 201 -12.97 12.16 37.89
N ASP A 202 -14.13 11.55 38.04
CA ASP A 202 -14.32 10.09 37.93
C ASP A 202 -14.63 9.62 36.50
N VAL A 203 -14.45 10.50 35.50
CA VAL A 203 -14.69 10.21 34.09
C VAL A 203 -13.37 10.18 33.33
N VAL A 204 -13.15 9.10 32.60
CA VAL A 204 -12.03 8.93 31.67
C VAL A 204 -12.61 8.86 30.25
N GLU A 205 -12.15 9.73 29.39
CA GLU A 205 -12.50 9.70 27.97
C GLU A 205 -11.26 9.34 27.15
N ILE A 206 -11.43 8.41 26.21
CA ILE A 206 -10.36 7.82 25.43
C ILE A 206 -10.75 7.85 23.96
N ILE A 207 -9.92 8.42 23.09
CA ILE A 207 -10.09 8.21 21.64
C ILE A 207 -9.14 7.07 21.22
N PRO A 208 -9.70 5.88 20.88
CA PRO A 208 -8.85 4.77 20.43
C PRO A 208 -7.99 5.18 19.24
N ALA A 209 -6.75 4.67 19.19
CA ALA A 209 -5.81 5.04 18.12
C ALA A 209 -6.27 4.62 16.72
N TYR A 210 -7.19 3.66 16.63
CA TYR A 210 -7.83 3.14 15.42
C TYR A 210 -9.17 3.82 15.07
N GLU A 211 -9.57 4.84 15.84
CA GLU A 211 -10.79 5.62 15.63
C GLU A 211 -10.47 7.10 15.41
N SER A 212 -11.40 7.87 14.80
CA SER A 212 -11.24 9.31 14.58
C SER A 212 -12.36 10.13 15.22
N ASP A 213 -13.60 9.64 15.11
CA ASP A 213 -14.82 10.42 15.41
C ASP A 213 -15.52 9.98 16.68
N VAL A 214 -14.98 8.96 17.34
CA VAL A 214 -15.60 8.30 18.47
C VAL A 214 -14.65 8.29 19.65
N ALA A 215 -15.15 8.73 20.82
CA ALA A 215 -14.47 8.55 22.10
C ALA A 215 -15.24 7.56 22.98
N ILE A 216 -14.50 6.79 23.73
CA ILE A 216 -15.03 5.91 24.78
C ILE A 216 -14.99 6.66 26.10
N ARG A 217 -16.15 6.88 26.70
CA ARG A 217 -16.29 7.48 28.02
C ARG A 217 -16.53 6.39 29.03
N VAL A 218 -15.64 6.28 30.01
CA VAL A 218 -15.72 5.36 31.14
C VAL A 218 -15.98 6.17 32.40
N GLU A 219 -17.10 5.92 33.06
CA GLU A 219 -17.54 6.59 34.27
C GLU A 219 -17.28 5.64 35.46
N PHE A 220 -16.59 6.14 36.49
CA PHE A 220 -16.27 5.36 37.69
C PHE A 220 -17.11 5.83 38.87
N PHE A 221 -17.47 4.88 39.73
CA PHE A 221 -18.03 5.15 41.04
C PHE A 221 -17.18 4.45 42.11
N GLY A 222 -16.24 5.19 42.69
CA GLY A 222 -15.16 4.59 43.49
C GLY A 222 -14.25 3.73 42.63
N ASP A 223 -14.07 2.48 42.99
CA ASP A 223 -13.23 1.50 42.30
C ASP A 223 -14.06 0.61 41.35
N GLU A 224 -15.31 0.97 41.05
CA GLU A 224 -16.18 0.24 40.14
C GLU A 224 -16.47 1.07 38.89
N ILE A 225 -16.49 0.41 37.73
CA ILE A 225 -16.94 1.01 36.46
C ILE A 225 -18.47 1.03 36.47
N ASP A 226 -19.07 2.22 36.59
CA ASP A 226 -20.50 2.42 36.63
C ASP A 226 -21.11 2.31 35.21
N ARG A 227 -20.46 2.99 34.23
CA ARG A 227 -21.00 3.10 32.88
C ARG A 227 -19.92 3.25 31.83
N ILE A 228 -20.14 2.67 30.65
CA ILE A 228 -19.31 2.86 29.47
C ILE A 228 -20.19 3.34 28.32
N THR A 229 -19.81 4.46 27.68
CA THR A 229 -20.54 5.02 26.54
C THR A 229 -19.61 5.38 25.39
N GLU A 230 -20.15 5.22 24.21
CA GLU A 230 -19.56 5.73 22.97
C GLU A 230 -20.10 7.12 22.73
N VAL A 231 -19.21 8.09 22.60
CA VAL A 231 -19.58 9.51 22.43
C VAL A 231 -18.96 10.07 21.16
N ASP A 232 -19.69 10.95 20.50
CA ASP A 232 -19.18 11.72 19.37
C ASP A 232 -18.14 12.73 19.86
N VAL A 233 -16.95 12.74 19.26
CA VAL A 233 -15.83 13.60 19.69
C VAL A 233 -16.15 15.08 19.54
N LEU A 234 -16.87 15.45 18.47
CA LEU A 234 -17.15 16.85 18.14
C LEU A 234 -18.32 17.41 18.95
N THR A 235 -19.42 16.64 19.03
CA THR A 235 -20.66 17.11 19.68
C THR A 235 -20.75 16.73 21.16
N GLY A 236 -20.03 15.68 21.58
CA GLY A 236 -20.12 15.08 22.92
C GLY A 236 -21.40 14.29 23.15
N GLU A 237 -22.23 14.07 22.11
CA GLU A 237 -23.46 13.30 22.21
C GLU A 237 -23.18 11.80 22.39
N ILE A 238 -23.96 11.15 23.25
CA ILE A 238 -23.88 9.71 23.46
C ILE A 238 -24.48 9.01 22.24
N ARG A 239 -23.67 8.23 21.51
CA ARG A 239 -24.13 7.40 20.39
C ARG A 239 -24.80 6.12 20.88
N ARG A 240 -24.20 5.46 21.88
CA ARG A 240 -24.73 4.24 22.50
C ARG A 240 -24.05 3.93 23.83
N GLU A 241 -24.71 3.11 24.63
CA GLU A 241 -24.11 2.48 25.81
C GLU A 241 -23.45 1.15 25.44
N LEU A 242 -22.32 0.86 26.07
CA LEU A 242 -21.54 -0.34 25.83
C LEU A 242 -21.57 -1.26 27.05
N ASN A 243 -21.84 -2.54 26.83
CA ASN A 243 -21.75 -3.58 27.85
C ASN A 243 -20.31 -4.14 28.00
N HIS A 244 -19.46 -3.84 27.03
CA HIS A 244 -18.06 -4.27 26.98
C HIS A 244 -17.31 -3.43 25.96
N ILE A 245 -16.05 -3.14 26.26
CA ILE A 245 -15.10 -2.57 25.32
C ILE A 245 -13.72 -3.23 25.49
N ALA A 246 -13.06 -3.52 24.38
CA ALA A 246 -11.66 -3.87 24.31
C ALA A 246 -10.90 -2.68 23.72
N LEU A 247 -9.88 -2.20 24.43
CA LEU A 247 -9.00 -1.13 23.97
C LEU A 247 -7.66 -1.74 23.60
N TYR A 248 -7.18 -1.46 22.40
CA TYR A 248 -5.92 -1.96 21.88
C TYR A 248 -4.83 -0.89 21.92
N PRO A 249 -3.54 -1.28 21.94
CA PRO A 249 -2.43 -0.34 21.97
C PRO A 249 -2.46 0.70 20.85
N ALA A 250 -1.95 1.90 21.15
CA ALA A 250 -1.84 3.00 20.20
C ALA A 250 -0.71 2.83 19.18
N SER A 251 0.10 1.78 19.31
CA SER A 251 1.19 1.45 18.38
C SER A 251 1.32 -0.08 18.24
N HIS A 252 1.80 -0.54 17.09
CA HIS A 252 2.16 -1.95 16.91
C HIS A 252 3.42 -2.37 17.68
N TYR A 253 4.34 -1.44 17.94
CA TYR A 253 5.57 -1.67 18.70
C TYR A 253 5.39 -1.30 20.16
N VAL A 254 4.55 -2.04 20.85
CA VAL A 254 4.33 -1.87 22.29
C VAL A 254 4.98 -3.03 23.03
N VAL A 255 5.84 -2.71 23.95
CA VAL A 255 6.60 -3.68 24.74
C VAL A 255 6.52 -3.29 26.22
N PRO A 256 6.18 -4.21 27.13
CA PRO A 256 6.18 -3.92 28.56
C PRO A 256 7.54 -3.41 29.04
N MET A 257 7.56 -2.45 29.99
CA MET A 257 8.78 -1.82 30.47
C MET A 257 9.78 -2.83 31.05
N GLU A 258 9.33 -3.89 31.70
CA GLU A 258 10.17 -4.97 32.17
C GLU A 258 10.99 -5.61 31.06
N ARG A 259 10.36 -5.86 29.91
CA ARG A 259 11.04 -6.43 28.74
C ARG A 259 11.99 -5.43 28.08
N ILE A 260 11.67 -4.13 28.09
CA ILE A 260 12.59 -3.09 27.63
C ILE A 260 13.87 -3.10 28.45
N LEU A 261 13.75 -3.24 29.76
CA LEU A 261 14.91 -3.33 30.66
C LEU A 261 15.75 -4.60 30.44
N GLU A 262 15.09 -5.73 30.13
CA GLU A 262 15.80 -6.97 29.77
C GLU A 262 16.49 -6.85 28.40
N ALA A 263 15.78 -6.33 27.41
CA ALA A 263 16.32 -6.07 26.08
C ALA A 263 17.50 -5.10 26.12
N SER A 264 17.43 -4.06 26.97
CA SER A 264 18.52 -3.09 27.14
C SER A 264 19.83 -3.76 27.56
N LYS A 265 19.79 -4.78 28.42
CA LYS A 265 21.00 -5.53 28.84
C LYS A 265 21.57 -6.35 27.66
N ALA A 266 20.69 -6.94 26.84
CA ALA A 266 21.12 -7.70 25.67
C ALA A 266 21.71 -6.80 24.58
N ILE A 267 21.13 -5.62 24.38
CA ILE A 267 21.63 -4.59 23.45
C ILE A 267 22.99 -4.06 23.91
N GLU A 268 23.14 -3.75 25.20
CA GLU A 268 24.41 -3.30 25.78
C GLU A 268 25.53 -4.32 25.58
N LYS A 269 25.24 -5.60 25.83
CA LYS A 269 26.18 -6.68 25.59
C LYS A 269 26.56 -6.80 24.11
N GLU A 270 25.61 -6.76 23.19
CA GLU A 270 25.89 -6.78 21.76
C GLU A 270 26.73 -5.59 21.30
N MET A 271 26.47 -4.40 21.85
CA MET A 271 27.29 -3.20 21.63
C MET A 271 28.73 -3.41 22.09
N GLU A 272 28.94 -3.92 23.30
CA GLU A 272 30.29 -4.19 23.82
C GLU A 272 31.06 -5.19 22.94
N GLU A 273 30.39 -6.26 22.51
CA GLU A 273 30.96 -7.25 21.59
C GLU A 273 31.34 -6.62 20.24
N GLN A 274 30.45 -5.78 19.67
CA GLN A 274 30.70 -5.10 18.41
C GLN A 274 31.81 -4.05 18.50
N VAL A 275 31.88 -3.29 19.59
CA VAL A 275 32.97 -2.35 19.86
C VAL A 275 34.31 -3.08 19.99
N ALA A 276 34.34 -4.21 20.67
CA ALA A 276 35.55 -5.04 20.79
C ALA A 276 35.99 -5.57 19.41
N TYR A 277 35.04 -6.03 18.58
CA TYR A 277 35.30 -6.45 17.21
C TYR A 277 35.90 -5.32 16.36
N PHE A 278 35.30 -4.13 16.34
CA PHE A 278 35.84 -3.01 15.57
C PHE A 278 37.23 -2.57 16.04
N LYS A 279 37.47 -2.57 17.33
CA LYS A 279 38.82 -2.28 17.88
C LYS A 279 39.84 -3.34 17.45
N SER A 280 39.46 -4.62 17.36
CA SER A 280 40.37 -5.68 16.90
C SER A 280 40.72 -5.56 15.42
N GLU A 281 39.84 -4.95 14.63
CA GLU A 281 40.00 -4.67 13.19
C GLU A 281 40.62 -3.28 12.92
N ASP A 282 41.08 -2.56 13.94
CA ASP A 282 41.63 -1.19 13.87
C ASP A 282 40.61 -0.14 13.33
N LYS A 283 39.32 -0.41 13.45
CA LYS A 283 38.19 0.46 13.05
C LYS A 283 37.71 1.30 14.23
N LEU A 284 38.55 2.26 14.65
CA LEU A 284 38.29 3.05 15.87
C LEU A 284 37.11 4.01 15.72
N LEU A 285 36.87 4.55 14.52
CA LEU A 285 35.78 5.46 14.25
C LEU A 285 34.42 4.73 14.31
N GLU A 286 34.34 3.54 13.72
CA GLU A 286 33.15 2.68 13.76
C GLU A 286 32.85 2.24 15.20
N ALA A 287 33.90 1.91 15.99
CA ALA A 287 33.74 1.57 17.39
C ALA A 287 33.18 2.73 18.21
N GLN A 288 33.62 3.96 17.96
CA GLN A 288 33.11 5.15 18.63
C GLN A 288 31.65 5.43 18.22
N ARG A 289 31.33 5.45 16.90
CA ARG A 289 29.99 5.69 16.40
C ARG A 289 28.95 4.77 17.02
N ILE A 290 29.20 3.45 16.98
CA ILE A 290 28.25 2.49 17.49
C ILE A 290 28.07 2.60 19.02
N SER A 291 29.16 2.87 19.75
CA SER A 291 29.10 3.06 21.19
C SER A 291 28.29 4.28 21.57
N GLU A 292 28.57 5.44 20.99
CA GLU A 292 27.85 6.70 21.29
C GLU A 292 26.37 6.58 20.95
N ARG A 293 26.05 6.09 19.76
CA ARG A 293 24.65 5.94 19.30
C ARG A 293 23.88 4.97 20.20
N THR A 294 24.43 3.79 20.45
CA THR A 294 23.72 2.77 21.23
C THR A 294 23.52 3.19 22.67
N ASN A 295 24.51 3.84 23.32
CA ASN A 295 24.35 4.34 24.68
C ASN A 295 23.25 5.42 24.77
N PHE A 296 23.19 6.34 23.80
CA PHE A 296 22.14 7.34 23.75
C PHE A 296 20.75 6.68 23.57
N ASP A 297 20.62 5.72 22.64
CA ASP A 297 19.37 5.01 22.41
C ASP A 297 18.94 4.20 23.67
N LEU A 298 19.89 3.58 24.38
CA LEU A 298 19.64 2.84 25.63
C LEU A 298 19.16 3.76 26.78
N GLU A 299 19.73 4.95 26.92
CA GLU A 299 19.30 5.94 27.88
C GLU A 299 17.86 6.38 27.63
N MET A 300 17.54 6.72 26.37
CA MET A 300 16.19 7.08 25.99
C MET A 300 15.18 5.95 26.25
N MET A 301 15.51 4.71 25.88
CA MET A 301 14.63 3.55 26.12
C MET A 301 14.39 3.29 27.60
N LYS A 302 15.41 3.45 28.46
CA LYS A 302 15.29 3.25 29.92
C LYS A 302 14.45 4.34 30.59
N GLU A 303 14.48 5.57 30.08
CA GLU A 303 13.75 6.71 30.66
C GLU A 303 12.33 6.84 30.14
N THR A 304 12.13 6.68 28.82
CA THR A 304 10.86 6.98 28.17
C THR A 304 10.16 5.74 27.57
N GLY A 305 10.83 4.59 27.57
CA GLY A 305 10.32 3.39 26.88
C GLY A 305 10.49 3.42 25.37
N PHE A 306 11.08 4.47 24.80
CA PHE A 306 11.19 4.69 23.37
C PHE A 306 12.52 5.35 22.98
N CYS A 307 12.99 5.10 21.74
CA CYS A 307 14.06 5.86 21.09
C CYS A 307 13.81 6.00 19.60
N SER A 308 14.44 7.01 18.98
CA SER A 308 14.36 7.17 17.51
C SER A 308 15.04 5.99 16.80
N GLY A 309 14.29 5.27 15.96
CA GLY A 309 14.77 4.06 15.29
C GLY A 309 14.72 2.81 16.18
N ILE A 310 13.81 2.76 17.15
CA ILE A 310 13.58 1.61 18.05
C ILE A 310 13.40 0.29 17.29
N GLU A 311 12.88 0.35 16.07
CA GLU A 311 12.72 -0.81 15.19
C GLU A 311 14.05 -1.54 14.90
N ASN A 312 15.20 -0.86 14.98
CA ASN A 312 16.51 -1.51 14.80
C ASN A 312 16.89 -2.45 15.95
N TYR A 313 16.19 -2.35 17.07
CA TYR A 313 16.32 -3.22 18.22
C TYR A 313 15.20 -4.24 18.36
N SER A 314 14.33 -4.35 17.34
CA SER A 314 13.11 -5.18 17.36
C SER A 314 13.38 -6.64 17.72
N ARG A 315 14.51 -7.22 17.30
CA ARG A 315 14.92 -8.59 17.67
C ARG A 315 15.02 -8.75 19.19
N HIS A 316 15.70 -7.84 19.87
CA HIS A 316 15.86 -7.89 21.32
C HIS A 316 14.55 -7.60 22.06
N LEU A 317 13.79 -6.61 21.59
CA LEU A 317 12.50 -6.25 22.16
C LEU A 317 11.46 -7.35 22.02
N ALA A 318 11.47 -8.09 20.91
CA ALA A 318 10.60 -9.25 20.70
C ALA A 318 11.12 -10.56 21.34
N GLY A 319 12.33 -10.56 21.88
CA GLY A 319 12.95 -11.75 22.47
C GLY A 319 13.32 -12.83 21.45
N LEU A 320 13.55 -12.45 20.19
CA LEU A 320 13.89 -13.35 19.11
C LEU A 320 15.39 -13.67 19.08
N LYS A 321 15.73 -14.86 18.57
CA LYS A 321 17.12 -15.26 18.33
C LYS A 321 17.65 -14.62 17.05
N PRO A 322 18.99 -14.52 16.91
CA PRO A 322 19.59 -14.05 15.67
C PRO A 322 19.09 -14.84 14.43
N GLY A 323 18.64 -14.13 13.40
CA GLY A 323 18.14 -14.72 12.16
C GLY A 323 16.70 -15.20 12.18
N GLU A 324 16.03 -15.24 13.35
CA GLU A 324 14.58 -15.54 13.39
C GLU A 324 13.78 -14.47 12.64
N PRO A 325 12.71 -14.86 11.91
CA PRO A 325 11.88 -13.91 11.19
C PRO A 325 11.14 -12.97 12.14
N PRO A 326 10.95 -11.71 11.77
CA PRO A 326 10.14 -10.78 12.56
C PRO A 326 8.66 -11.18 12.50
N TYR A 327 7.89 -10.76 13.49
CA TYR A 327 6.44 -10.83 13.45
C TYR A 327 5.89 -9.83 12.41
N THR A 328 4.98 -10.29 11.58
CA THR A 328 4.37 -9.53 10.49
C THR A 328 2.85 -9.53 10.60
N LEU A 329 2.17 -8.83 9.71
CA LEU A 329 0.71 -8.87 9.64
C LEU A 329 0.16 -10.31 9.48
N MET A 330 0.90 -11.17 8.78
CA MET A 330 0.48 -12.57 8.55
C MET A 330 0.36 -13.36 9.88
N ASP A 331 1.20 -13.02 10.86
CA ASP A 331 1.18 -13.67 12.18
C ASP A 331 -0.03 -13.25 13.05
N TYR A 332 -0.77 -12.19 12.66
CA TYR A 332 -2.01 -11.76 13.34
C TYR A 332 -3.25 -12.53 12.86
N PHE A 333 -3.20 -13.19 11.69
CA PHE A 333 -4.32 -13.97 11.17
C PHE A 333 -4.51 -15.32 11.89
N GLY A 334 -3.46 -15.87 12.51
CA GLY A 334 -3.44 -17.23 13.04
C GLY A 334 -3.26 -18.28 11.94
N ASP A 335 -3.74 -19.51 12.20
CA ASP A 335 -3.39 -20.67 11.36
C ASP A 335 -4.40 -20.97 10.23
N ASP A 336 -5.62 -20.43 10.29
CA ASP A 336 -6.69 -20.75 9.32
C ASP A 336 -7.20 -19.47 8.63
N TYR A 337 -6.53 -19.08 7.55
CA TYR A 337 -6.90 -17.92 6.75
C TYR A 337 -6.58 -18.15 5.27
N LEU A 338 -7.14 -17.29 4.42
CA LEU A 338 -6.95 -17.33 2.97
C LEU A 338 -6.08 -16.16 2.54
N ILE A 339 -5.09 -16.41 1.70
CA ILE A 339 -4.32 -15.39 1.01
C ILE A 339 -4.82 -15.29 -0.44
N MET A 340 -5.06 -14.10 -0.92
CA MET A 340 -5.33 -13.80 -2.32
C MET A 340 -4.27 -12.84 -2.84
N ILE A 341 -3.52 -13.25 -3.86
CA ILE A 341 -2.45 -12.43 -4.44
C ILE A 341 -2.91 -11.91 -5.79
N ASP A 342 -3.29 -10.63 -5.83
CA ASP A 342 -3.73 -10.00 -7.08
C ASP A 342 -2.53 -9.58 -7.94
N GLU A 343 -2.70 -9.66 -9.26
CA GLU A 343 -1.63 -9.53 -10.26
C GLU A 343 -0.36 -10.30 -9.81
N SER A 344 -0.55 -11.58 -9.47
CA SER A 344 0.45 -12.44 -8.82
C SER A 344 1.76 -12.52 -9.59
N HIS A 345 1.71 -12.47 -10.93
CA HIS A 345 2.89 -12.45 -11.80
C HIS A 345 3.83 -11.25 -11.56
N ILE A 346 3.35 -10.19 -10.90
CA ILE A 346 4.15 -9.03 -10.45
C ILE A 346 4.40 -9.12 -8.96
N THR A 347 3.35 -9.43 -8.18
CA THR A 347 3.38 -9.38 -6.72
C THR A 347 4.33 -10.42 -6.12
N VAL A 348 4.33 -11.66 -6.63
CA VAL A 348 5.20 -12.73 -6.15
C VAL A 348 6.70 -12.42 -6.36
N PRO A 349 7.15 -12.00 -7.56
CA PRO A 349 8.54 -11.54 -7.73
C PRO A 349 8.91 -10.34 -6.85
N GLN A 350 7.98 -9.42 -6.59
CA GLN A 350 8.20 -8.29 -5.71
C GLN A 350 8.45 -8.73 -4.27
N VAL A 351 7.61 -9.62 -3.71
CA VAL A 351 7.81 -10.21 -2.38
C VAL A 351 9.20 -10.85 -2.29
N ARG A 352 9.59 -11.62 -3.30
CA ARG A 352 10.91 -12.29 -3.36
C ARG A 352 12.08 -11.29 -3.35
N GLY A 353 11.94 -10.15 -4.02
CA GLY A 353 13.01 -9.16 -4.16
C GLY A 353 13.22 -8.26 -2.93
N MET A 354 12.20 -8.09 -2.06
CA MET A 354 12.26 -7.13 -0.95
C MET A 354 13.36 -7.42 0.07
N TYR A 355 13.58 -8.69 0.42
CA TYR A 355 14.56 -9.09 1.42
C TYR A 355 16.00 -8.68 1.06
N PHE A 356 16.43 -8.94 -0.15
CA PHE A 356 17.83 -8.71 -0.55
C PHE A 356 18.21 -7.24 -0.56
N GLY A 357 17.31 -6.37 -0.99
CA GLY A 357 17.54 -4.91 -0.99
C GLY A 357 17.74 -4.36 0.42
N ASP A 358 16.90 -4.78 1.37
CA ASP A 358 17.01 -4.36 2.77
C ASP A 358 18.28 -4.88 3.43
N GLN A 359 18.64 -6.14 3.24
CA GLN A 359 19.84 -6.76 3.80
C GLN A 359 21.12 -6.10 3.30
N SER A 360 21.22 -5.79 2.00
CA SER A 360 22.38 -5.10 1.44
C SER A 360 22.62 -3.73 2.09
N ARG A 361 21.57 -2.93 2.20
CA ARG A 361 21.60 -1.60 2.82
C ARG A 361 22.00 -1.67 4.30
N LYS A 362 21.38 -2.56 5.08
CA LYS A 362 21.66 -2.72 6.51
C LYS A 362 23.01 -3.31 6.80
N SER A 363 23.52 -4.21 5.95
CA SER A 363 24.89 -4.71 6.08
C SER A 363 25.91 -3.58 6.01
N THR A 364 25.76 -2.64 5.07
CA THR A 364 26.62 -1.46 5.00
C THR A 364 26.55 -0.61 6.26
N LEU A 365 25.37 -0.35 6.81
CA LEU A 365 25.21 0.40 8.07
C LEU A 365 25.89 -0.28 9.26
N VAL A 366 25.85 -1.61 9.34
CA VAL A 366 26.50 -2.40 10.40
C VAL A 366 28.02 -2.40 10.21
N ASP A 367 28.51 -2.61 9.00
CA ASP A 367 29.95 -2.71 8.69
C ASP A 367 30.71 -1.40 8.96
N TYR A 368 30.00 -0.26 8.90
CA TYR A 368 30.55 1.07 9.18
C TYR A 368 30.13 1.67 10.54
N GLY A 369 29.59 0.86 11.44
CA GLY A 369 29.33 1.24 12.84
C GLY A 369 28.13 2.18 13.07
N PHE A 370 27.19 2.28 12.12
CA PHE A 370 25.97 3.06 12.29
C PHE A 370 24.86 2.29 13.00
N ARG A 371 24.84 0.96 12.88
CA ARG A 371 23.85 0.09 13.50
C ARG A 371 24.51 -1.19 14.05
N LEU A 372 23.87 -1.79 15.08
CA LEU A 372 24.27 -3.09 15.60
C LEU A 372 23.90 -4.21 14.62
N PRO A 373 24.58 -5.37 14.69
CA PRO A 373 24.25 -6.54 13.85
C PRO A 373 22.78 -6.95 13.93
N SER A 374 22.12 -6.81 15.08
CA SER A 374 20.70 -7.09 15.30
C SER A 374 19.77 -6.26 14.44
N ALA A 375 20.19 -5.10 13.94
CA ALA A 375 19.39 -4.29 13.04
C ALA A 375 19.07 -5.01 11.71
N LYS A 376 19.88 -6.00 11.31
CA LYS A 376 19.65 -6.84 10.12
C LYS A 376 18.42 -7.73 10.28
N ASP A 377 18.01 -8.03 11.52
CA ASP A 377 16.85 -8.88 11.80
C ASP A 377 15.51 -8.09 11.77
N ASN A 378 15.56 -6.76 11.80
CA ASN A 378 14.42 -5.92 11.46
C ASN A 378 14.29 -5.81 9.93
N ARG A 379 13.68 -6.77 9.30
CA ARG A 379 13.68 -6.98 7.85
C ARG A 379 12.32 -7.49 7.36
N PRO A 380 12.01 -7.39 6.07
CA PRO A 380 10.90 -8.16 5.53
C PRO A 380 11.20 -9.66 5.63
N LEU A 381 10.15 -10.47 5.57
CA LEU A 381 10.31 -11.91 5.41
C LEU A 381 11.12 -12.21 4.16
N ASN A 382 11.99 -13.21 4.22
CA ASN A 382 12.48 -13.82 3.00
C ASN A 382 11.39 -14.67 2.34
N PHE A 383 11.62 -15.14 1.12
CA PHE A 383 10.57 -15.79 0.36
C PHE A 383 10.16 -17.14 0.96
N GLU A 384 11.10 -17.92 1.52
CA GLU A 384 10.83 -19.20 2.19
C GLU A 384 9.98 -18.98 3.45
N GLU A 385 10.31 -17.97 4.26
CA GLU A 385 9.54 -17.60 5.46
C GLU A 385 8.13 -17.11 5.10
N PHE A 386 7.96 -16.46 3.94
CA PHE A 386 6.66 -16.08 3.42
C PHE A 386 5.86 -17.32 3.00
N GLU A 387 6.48 -18.28 2.29
CA GLU A 387 5.83 -19.54 1.88
C GLU A 387 5.39 -20.37 3.08
N GLU A 388 6.19 -20.44 4.14
CA GLU A 388 5.86 -21.15 5.39
C GLU A 388 4.60 -20.63 6.08
N ARG A 389 4.24 -19.36 5.86
CA ARG A 389 3.04 -18.73 6.43
C ARG A 389 1.79 -18.87 5.57
N ILE A 390 1.91 -19.49 4.42
CA ILE A 390 0.78 -19.73 3.52
C ILE A 390 0.07 -21.03 3.92
N ASP A 391 -1.15 -20.91 4.45
CA ASP A 391 -2.04 -22.05 4.61
C ASP A 391 -2.74 -22.35 3.27
N GLN A 392 -3.49 -21.41 2.72
CA GLN A 392 -4.13 -21.49 1.42
C GLN A 392 -3.95 -20.19 0.64
N VAL A 393 -3.61 -20.30 -0.65
CA VAL A 393 -3.41 -19.14 -1.52
C VAL A 393 -4.14 -19.25 -2.85
N LEU A 394 -4.80 -18.16 -3.23
CA LEU A 394 -5.36 -17.92 -4.56
C LEU A 394 -4.48 -16.92 -5.31
N PHE A 395 -3.78 -17.38 -6.33
CA PHE A 395 -3.12 -16.52 -7.30
C PHE A 395 -4.13 -15.98 -8.29
N VAL A 396 -4.19 -14.65 -8.46
CA VAL A 396 -5.12 -14.01 -9.39
C VAL A 396 -4.32 -13.24 -10.42
N SER A 397 -4.46 -13.61 -11.69
CA SER A 397 -3.72 -12.97 -12.79
C SER A 397 -4.37 -13.24 -14.14
N ALA A 398 -4.21 -12.29 -15.07
CA ALA A 398 -4.50 -12.51 -16.50
C ALA A 398 -3.37 -13.29 -17.22
N THR A 399 -2.17 -13.27 -16.63
CA THR A 399 -0.92 -13.84 -17.18
C THR A 399 -0.10 -14.47 -16.06
N PRO A 400 -0.54 -15.60 -15.45
CA PRO A 400 0.18 -16.26 -14.37
C PRO A 400 1.64 -16.54 -14.75
N GLY A 401 2.56 -16.28 -13.82
CA GLY A 401 3.99 -16.49 -14.00
C GLY A 401 4.40 -17.98 -13.88
N GLN A 402 5.71 -18.21 -13.90
CA GLN A 402 6.23 -19.58 -13.78
C GLN A 402 6.01 -20.15 -12.37
N TYR A 403 6.14 -19.31 -11.35
CA TYR A 403 5.95 -19.73 -9.96
C TYR A 403 4.53 -20.30 -9.73
N GLU A 404 3.51 -19.60 -10.20
CA GLU A 404 2.11 -20.03 -10.08
C GLU A 404 1.91 -21.35 -10.82
N LYS A 405 2.42 -21.47 -12.05
CA LYS A 405 2.30 -22.70 -12.87
C LYS A 405 2.95 -23.92 -12.22
N ASP A 406 4.04 -23.72 -11.49
CA ASP A 406 4.78 -24.82 -10.83
C ASP A 406 4.12 -25.26 -9.52
N HIS A 407 3.30 -24.41 -8.88
CA HIS A 407 2.73 -24.66 -7.56
C HIS A 407 1.21 -24.86 -7.56
N GLU A 408 0.51 -24.44 -8.62
CA GLU A 408 -0.95 -24.57 -8.66
C GLU A 408 -1.42 -26.03 -8.74
N LEU A 409 -2.34 -26.38 -7.86
CA LEU A 409 -3.02 -27.68 -7.88
C LEU A 409 -4.32 -27.65 -8.70
N LEU A 410 -4.84 -26.45 -8.93
CA LEU A 410 -6.02 -26.19 -9.76
C LEU A 410 -5.87 -24.82 -10.42
N ARG A 411 -6.26 -24.76 -11.69
CA ARG A 411 -6.42 -23.49 -12.42
C ARG A 411 -7.85 -23.36 -12.89
N ALA A 412 -8.54 -22.31 -12.43
CA ALA A 412 -9.83 -21.90 -12.95
C ALA A 412 -9.64 -20.79 -13.98
N GLU A 413 -10.24 -20.93 -15.16
CA GLU A 413 -10.20 -19.91 -16.21
C GLU A 413 -11.47 -19.04 -16.18
N GLN A 414 -11.29 -17.73 -16.29
CA GLN A 414 -12.37 -16.74 -16.36
C GLN A 414 -12.11 -15.81 -17.55
N ILE A 415 -12.55 -16.22 -18.71
CA ILE A 415 -12.28 -15.57 -20.01
C ILE A 415 -13.46 -14.74 -20.47
N ILE A 416 -14.68 -15.16 -20.16
CA ILE A 416 -15.89 -14.48 -20.57
C ILE A 416 -16.11 -13.21 -19.75
N ARG A 417 -16.32 -12.08 -20.40
CA ARG A 417 -16.70 -10.82 -19.74
C ARG A 417 -18.22 -10.74 -19.61
N PRO A 418 -18.75 -10.36 -18.44
CA PRO A 418 -20.21 -10.16 -18.27
C PRO A 418 -20.82 -9.16 -19.24
N THR A 419 -20.01 -8.24 -19.76
CA THR A 419 -20.43 -7.22 -20.76
C THR A 419 -20.47 -7.74 -22.19
N GLY A 420 -20.04 -8.97 -22.43
CA GLY A 420 -19.88 -9.55 -23.78
C GLY A 420 -18.71 -8.97 -24.59
N LEU A 421 -17.87 -8.11 -23.99
CA LEU A 421 -16.71 -7.53 -24.67
C LEU A 421 -15.69 -8.60 -25.04
N LEU A 422 -15.16 -8.49 -26.25
CA LEU A 422 -14.18 -9.40 -26.83
C LEU A 422 -12.76 -8.91 -26.54
N ASP A 423 -11.79 -9.81 -26.56
CA ASP A 423 -10.39 -9.41 -26.67
C ASP A 423 -10.18 -8.70 -28.02
N PRO A 424 -9.32 -7.65 -28.08
CA PRO A 424 -9.18 -6.82 -29.24
C PRO A 424 -8.57 -7.60 -30.43
N TYR A 425 -8.87 -7.15 -31.63
CA TYR A 425 -8.17 -7.64 -32.80
C TYR A 425 -6.76 -7.07 -32.85
N VAL A 426 -5.77 -7.92 -33.17
CA VAL A 426 -4.35 -7.55 -33.24
C VAL A 426 -3.90 -7.57 -34.71
N GLU A 427 -3.39 -6.46 -35.18
CA GLU A 427 -2.80 -6.31 -36.50
C GLU A 427 -1.30 -6.07 -36.43
N VAL A 428 -0.53 -6.72 -37.28
CA VAL A 428 0.92 -6.50 -37.36
C VAL A 428 1.23 -5.73 -38.65
N ARG A 429 1.93 -4.61 -38.52
CA ARG A 429 2.34 -3.73 -39.63
C ARG A 429 3.86 -3.54 -39.64
N PRO A 430 4.48 -3.21 -40.79
CA PRO A 430 5.92 -3.01 -40.87
C PRO A 430 6.41 -1.83 -40.02
N VAL A 431 7.67 -1.86 -39.59
CA VAL A 431 8.31 -0.77 -38.87
C VAL A 431 8.59 0.43 -39.76
N GLU A 432 8.89 0.19 -41.06
CA GLU A 432 9.13 1.27 -42.02
C GLU A 432 7.85 2.12 -42.18
N GLY A 433 7.97 3.42 -41.88
CA GLY A 433 6.82 4.35 -41.95
C GLY A 433 5.86 4.25 -40.75
N GLN A 434 6.23 3.55 -39.66
CA GLN A 434 5.37 3.33 -38.49
C GLN A 434 4.82 4.63 -37.87
N ILE A 435 5.58 5.73 -37.88
CA ILE A 435 5.14 7.00 -37.28
C ILE A 435 4.07 7.68 -38.16
N ASP A 436 4.25 7.70 -39.46
CA ASP A 436 3.26 8.30 -40.37
C ASP A 436 1.94 7.48 -40.37
N ASP A 437 2.05 6.16 -40.39
CA ASP A 437 0.90 5.26 -40.29
C ASP A 437 0.18 5.44 -38.92
N LEU A 438 0.93 5.49 -37.82
CA LEU A 438 0.37 5.76 -36.50
C LEU A 438 -0.39 7.07 -36.42
N VAL A 439 0.18 8.17 -36.96
CA VAL A 439 -0.47 9.48 -36.99
C VAL A 439 -1.78 9.42 -37.80
N GLY A 440 -1.78 8.67 -38.91
CA GLY A 440 -2.97 8.42 -39.69
C GLY A 440 -4.08 7.72 -38.92
N GLU A 441 -3.73 6.66 -38.14
CA GLU A 441 -4.68 5.94 -37.30
C GLU A 441 -5.15 6.78 -36.11
N VAL A 442 -4.22 7.53 -35.46
CA VAL A 442 -4.56 8.46 -34.36
C VAL A 442 -5.62 9.48 -34.82
N ASN A 443 -5.44 10.10 -35.99
CA ASN A 443 -6.41 11.07 -36.50
C ASN A 443 -7.79 10.44 -36.73
N LYS A 444 -7.86 9.21 -37.24
CA LYS A 444 -9.14 8.50 -37.43
C LYS A 444 -9.86 8.25 -36.08
N GLU A 445 -9.12 7.90 -35.04
CA GLU A 445 -9.70 7.63 -33.72
C GLU A 445 -10.07 8.94 -32.98
N VAL A 446 -9.29 10.00 -33.14
CA VAL A 446 -9.59 11.33 -32.59
C VAL A 446 -10.88 11.90 -33.21
N GLU A 447 -11.10 11.72 -34.53
CA GLU A 447 -12.36 12.11 -35.21
C GLU A 447 -13.59 11.41 -34.62
N LYS A 448 -13.42 10.20 -34.06
CA LYS A 448 -14.47 9.44 -33.36
C LYS A 448 -14.58 9.79 -31.87
N HIS A 449 -13.78 10.72 -31.35
CA HIS A 449 -13.64 11.06 -29.93
C HIS A 449 -13.17 9.89 -29.07
N ASN A 450 -12.41 8.96 -29.63
CA ASN A 450 -11.80 7.84 -28.93
C ASN A 450 -10.45 8.23 -28.32
N LYS A 451 -9.94 7.38 -27.38
CA LYS A 451 -8.65 7.56 -26.74
C LYS A 451 -7.64 6.53 -27.23
N ILE A 452 -6.39 6.95 -27.34
CA ILE A 452 -5.31 6.18 -27.91
C ILE A 452 -4.17 6.02 -26.91
N LEU A 453 -3.64 4.81 -26.84
CA LEU A 453 -2.46 4.46 -26.05
C LEU A 453 -1.32 4.06 -26.97
N VAL A 454 -0.14 4.68 -26.81
CA VAL A 454 1.05 4.37 -27.60
C VAL A 454 2.18 3.94 -26.70
N THR A 455 2.77 2.76 -26.93
CA THR A 455 3.91 2.27 -26.17
C THR A 455 5.20 2.32 -26.98
N THR A 456 6.24 2.90 -26.38
CA THR A 456 7.59 3.03 -26.93
C THR A 456 8.59 2.20 -26.12
N LEU A 457 9.85 2.08 -26.58
CA LEU A 457 10.91 1.35 -25.89
C LEU A 457 11.75 2.22 -24.96
N THR A 458 11.87 3.52 -25.27
CA THR A 458 12.74 4.42 -24.53
C THR A 458 12.04 5.73 -24.16
N LYS A 459 12.51 6.36 -23.08
CA LYS A 459 12.04 7.69 -22.63
C LYS A 459 12.22 8.74 -23.71
N ARG A 460 13.38 8.76 -24.34
CA ARG A 460 13.68 9.67 -25.44
C ARG A 460 12.71 9.54 -26.60
N MET A 461 12.43 8.29 -27.03
CA MET A 461 11.45 8.04 -28.12
C MET A 461 10.04 8.51 -27.73
N ALA A 462 9.64 8.33 -26.49
CA ALA A 462 8.34 8.80 -26.01
C ALA A 462 8.26 10.34 -26.03
N GLU A 463 9.29 11.02 -25.60
CA GLU A 463 9.39 12.48 -25.60
C GLU A 463 9.37 13.03 -27.03
N GLU A 464 10.25 12.53 -27.91
CA GLU A 464 10.34 12.96 -29.32
C GLU A 464 9.01 12.73 -30.07
N LEU A 465 8.36 11.58 -29.84
CA LEU A 465 7.07 11.28 -30.44
C LEU A 465 5.95 12.21 -29.92
N THR A 466 5.95 12.50 -28.63
CA THR A 466 4.99 13.41 -28.03
C THR A 466 5.12 14.82 -28.59
N ASP A 467 6.35 15.32 -28.72
CA ASP A 467 6.59 16.64 -29.28
C ASP A 467 6.23 16.69 -30.76
N TYR A 468 6.56 15.66 -31.53
CA TYR A 468 6.15 15.56 -32.93
C TYR A 468 4.61 15.57 -33.11
N MET A 469 3.88 14.81 -32.26
CA MET A 469 2.41 14.82 -32.31
C MET A 469 1.82 16.17 -31.88
N LYS A 470 2.41 16.88 -30.92
CA LYS A 470 2.01 18.24 -30.53
C LYS A 470 2.17 19.22 -31.69
N ASP A 471 3.29 19.14 -32.41
CA ASP A 471 3.58 20.00 -33.57
C ASP A 471 2.54 19.78 -34.72
N LEU A 472 1.98 18.58 -34.78
CA LEU A 472 0.87 18.26 -35.69
C LEU A 472 -0.52 18.69 -35.17
N GLY A 473 -0.58 19.29 -33.96
CA GLY A 473 -1.83 19.75 -33.36
C GLY A 473 -2.65 18.66 -32.64
N ILE A 474 -2.05 17.49 -32.39
CA ILE A 474 -2.71 16.39 -31.67
C ILE A 474 -2.61 16.66 -30.19
N ARG A 475 -3.70 16.51 -29.43
CA ARG A 475 -3.73 16.62 -27.98
C ARG A 475 -3.11 15.38 -27.35
N VAL A 476 -1.82 15.45 -26.99
CA VAL A 476 -1.03 14.32 -26.49
C VAL A 476 -0.33 14.66 -25.19
N LYS A 477 -0.27 13.69 -24.28
CA LYS A 477 0.60 13.71 -23.08
C LYS A 477 1.49 12.47 -23.07
N TYR A 478 2.62 12.56 -22.38
CA TYR A 478 3.46 11.39 -22.16
C TYR A 478 3.56 11.05 -20.67
N LEU A 479 3.74 9.76 -20.39
CA LEU A 479 3.82 9.21 -19.04
C LEU A 479 5.15 8.47 -18.86
N HIS A 480 5.94 8.85 -17.87
CA HIS A 480 7.22 8.20 -17.54
C HIS A 480 7.30 7.74 -16.08
N SER A 481 8.38 7.05 -15.74
CA SER A 481 8.60 6.45 -14.41
C SER A 481 8.76 7.46 -13.28
N ASP A 482 9.19 8.69 -13.60
CA ASP A 482 9.54 9.71 -12.62
C ASP A 482 8.34 10.60 -12.22
N ILE A 483 7.18 10.40 -12.87
CA ILE A 483 5.93 11.07 -12.53
C ILE A 483 5.38 10.46 -11.24
N ASP A 484 5.03 11.30 -10.28
CA ASP A 484 4.49 10.85 -9.01
C ASP A 484 3.08 10.23 -9.13
N THR A 485 2.62 9.57 -8.09
CA THR A 485 1.34 8.83 -8.11
C THR A 485 0.14 9.77 -8.24
N LEU A 486 0.23 11.00 -7.74
CA LEU A 486 -0.86 12.00 -7.79
C LEU A 486 -0.96 12.58 -9.20
N GLU A 487 0.13 13.07 -9.76
CA GLU A 487 0.21 13.60 -11.12
C GLU A 487 -0.23 12.54 -12.15
N ARG A 488 0.15 11.28 -11.95
CA ARG A 488 -0.30 10.17 -12.77
C ARG A 488 -1.81 9.99 -12.73
N SER A 489 -2.41 10.05 -11.55
CA SER A 489 -3.88 9.95 -11.39
C SER A 489 -4.59 11.12 -12.06
N GLU A 490 -4.00 12.32 -12.04
CA GLU A 490 -4.50 13.49 -12.75
C GLU A 490 -4.42 13.32 -14.26
N ILE A 491 -3.31 12.80 -14.79
CA ILE A 491 -3.16 12.53 -16.23
C ILE A 491 -4.25 11.53 -16.70
N ILE A 492 -4.50 10.47 -15.95
CA ILE A 492 -5.54 9.49 -16.28
C ILE A 492 -6.93 10.13 -16.23
N ARG A 493 -7.21 10.95 -15.23
CA ARG A 493 -8.46 11.69 -15.09
C ARG A 493 -8.65 12.66 -16.26
N ASP A 494 -7.62 13.42 -16.61
CA ASP A 494 -7.65 14.40 -17.69
C ASP A 494 -7.94 13.72 -19.05
N MET A 495 -7.35 12.55 -19.31
CA MET A 495 -7.65 11.76 -20.50
C MET A 495 -9.13 11.35 -20.53
N ARG A 496 -9.70 10.92 -19.44
CA ARG A 496 -11.11 10.54 -19.31
C ARG A 496 -12.07 11.73 -19.38
N LEU A 497 -11.61 12.92 -18.98
CA LEU A 497 -12.35 14.19 -19.07
C LEU A 497 -12.18 14.89 -20.44
N ASP A 498 -11.61 14.21 -21.42
CA ASP A 498 -11.42 14.71 -22.78
C ASP A 498 -10.47 15.92 -22.89
N VAL A 499 -9.53 16.08 -21.97
CA VAL A 499 -8.50 17.14 -22.02
C VAL A 499 -7.48 16.86 -23.12
N PHE A 500 -7.14 15.58 -23.33
CA PHE A 500 -6.26 15.11 -24.40
C PHE A 500 -6.69 13.73 -24.93
N ASP A 501 -6.14 13.30 -26.07
CA ASP A 501 -6.59 12.12 -26.80
C ASP A 501 -5.59 10.98 -26.81
N VAL A 502 -4.30 11.31 -26.78
CA VAL A 502 -3.22 10.33 -26.94
C VAL A 502 -2.34 10.31 -25.69
N LEU A 503 -2.12 9.13 -25.15
CA LEU A 503 -1.17 8.90 -24.06
C LEU A 503 0.00 8.08 -24.58
N VAL A 504 1.21 8.65 -24.56
CA VAL A 504 2.45 7.97 -24.96
C VAL A 504 3.22 7.55 -23.71
N GLY A 505 3.81 6.36 -23.71
CA GLY A 505 4.67 5.95 -22.60
C GLY A 505 5.47 4.68 -22.87
N ILE A 506 6.45 4.39 -21.98
CA ILE A 506 7.34 3.25 -22.11
C ILE A 506 6.70 2.00 -21.53
N ASN A 507 6.24 2.09 -20.31
CA ASN A 507 5.68 0.99 -19.53
C ASN A 507 4.35 1.41 -18.89
N LEU A 508 3.38 1.69 -19.75
CA LEU A 508 2.05 2.11 -19.33
C LEU A 508 1.26 1.00 -18.60
N LEU A 509 1.86 -0.19 -18.50
CA LEU A 509 1.20 -1.41 -18.02
C LEU A 509 1.28 -1.64 -16.52
N ARG A 510 2.32 -1.12 -15.88
CA ARG A 510 2.66 -1.52 -14.51
C ARG A 510 1.62 -1.14 -13.45
N GLU A 511 0.68 -0.22 -13.76
CA GLU A 511 -0.14 0.32 -12.68
C GLU A 511 -1.53 0.71 -13.19
N GLY A 512 -2.50 -0.18 -13.05
CA GLY A 512 -3.92 0.15 -12.90
C GLY A 512 -4.58 1.13 -13.89
N LEU A 513 -4.08 1.26 -15.14
CA LEU A 513 -4.75 2.07 -16.15
C LEU A 513 -6.09 1.44 -16.52
N ASP A 514 -7.14 1.87 -15.84
CA ASP A 514 -8.54 1.52 -16.16
C ASP A 514 -9.21 2.64 -16.94
N ILE A 515 -8.96 2.69 -18.25
CA ILE A 515 -9.52 3.70 -19.15
C ILE A 515 -10.38 2.97 -20.18
N PRO A 516 -11.71 2.87 -19.96
CA PRO A 516 -12.62 2.18 -20.89
C PRO A 516 -12.73 2.85 -22.28
N GLU A 517 -12.35 4.10 -22.35
CA GLU A 517 -12.43 4.93 -23.55
C GLU A 517 -11.32 4.63 -24.58
N ILE A 518 -10.32 3.78 -24.23
CA ILE A 518 -9.24 3.40 -25.16
C ILE A 518 -9.78 2.48 -26.25
N SER A 519 -9.71 2.92 -27.51
CA SER A 519 -10.07 2.14 -28.70
C SER A 519 -8.85 1.61 -29.44
N LEU A 520 -7.75 2.36 -29.48
CA LEU A 520 -6.53 1.96 -30.17
C LEU A 520 -5.36 1.84 -29.16
N VAL A 521 -4.67 0.72 -29.23
CA VAL A 521 -3.36 0.53 -28.59
C VAL A 521 -2.32 0.30 -29.68
N ALA A 522 -1.32 1.18 -29.77
CA ALA A 522 -0.23 1.05 -30.73
C ALA A 522 1.07 0.64 -29.98
N ILE A 523 1.72 -0.41 -30.47
CA ILE A 523 2.97 -0.93 -29.91
C ILE A 523 4.06 -0.74 -30.95
N LEU A 524 4.92 0.24 -30.74
CA LEU A 524 6.05 0.53 -31.61
C LEU A 524 7.19 -0.44 -31.37
N ASP A 525 7.92 -0.81 -32.42
CA ASP A 525 9.06 -1.73 -32.35
C ASP A 525 8.73 -2.99 -31.55
N ALA A 526 7.64 -3.65 -31.89
CA ALA A 526 7.14 -4.81 -31.14
C ALA A 526 8.05 -6.05 -31.27
N ASP A 527 8.89 -6.10 -32.30
CA ASP A 527 9.87 -7.16 -32.56
C ASP A 527 11.19 -7.01 -31.80
N LYS A 528 11.38 -5.94 -31.03
CA LYS A 528 12.59 -5.76 -30.20
C LYS A 528 12.41 -6.53 -28.89
N GLU A 529 12.75 -7.83 -28.92
CA GLU A 529 12.59 -8.69 -27.73
C GLU A 529 13.29 -8.13 -26.48
N GLY A 530 12.62 -8.26 -25.36
CA GLY A 530 13.08 -7.79 -24.06
C GLY A 530 11.92 -7.78 -23.05
N PHE A 531 12.18 -7.29 -21.85
CA PHE A 531 11.20 -7.25 -20.78
C PHE A 531 9.89 -6.52 -21.18
N LEU A 532 9.98 -5.41 -21.94
CA LEU A 532 8.83 -4.61 -22.37
C LEU A 532 8.06 -5.23 -23.55
N ARG A 533 8.59 -6.25 -24.20
CA ARG A 533 8.02 -6.96 -25.35
C ARG A 533 7.95 -8.47 -25.09
N SER A 534 7.98 -8.89 -23.83
CA SER A 534 7.69 -10.28 -23.43
C SER A 534 6.22 -10.62 -23.68
N GLU A 535 5.91 -11.90 -23.81
CA GLU A 535 4.55 -12.41 -23.94
C GLU A 535 3.58 -11.78 -22.92
N THR A 536 3.94 -11.81 -21.64
CA THR A 536 3.16 -11.23 -20.54
C THR A 536 2.91 -9.74 -20.75
N SER A 537 3.98 -8.99 -21.10
CA SER A 537 3.88 -7.55 -21.33
C SER A 537 2.98 -7.22 -22.52
N LEU A 538 3.09 -7.98 -23.60
CA LEU A 538 2.23 -7.81 -24.79
C LEU A 538 0.77 -8.11 -24.48
N ILE A 539 0.44 -9.24 -23.82
CA ILE A 539 -0.93 -9.59 -23.44
C ILE A 539 -1.54 -8.50 -22.53
N GLN A 540 -0.79 -8.00 -21.56
CA GLN A 540 -1.25 -6.91 -20.69
C GLN A 540 -1.53 -5.61 -21.46
N THR A 541 -0.68 -5.28 -22.43
CA THR A 541 -0.86 -4.10 -23.30
C THR A 541 -2.08 -4.25 -24.19
N ILE A 542 -2.22 -5.37 -24.86
CA ILE A 542 -3.37 -5.72 -25.67
C ILE A 542 -4.67 -5.59 -24.86
N GLY A 543 -4.67 -6.09 -23.64
CA GLY A 543 -5.81 -6.06 -22.72
C GLY A 543 -6.32 -4.66 -22.36
N ARG A 544 -5.55 -3.60 -22.60
CA ARG A 544 -5.99 -2.21 -22.37
C ARG A 544 -7.10 -1.77 -23.35
N ALA A 545 -7.10 -2.30 -24.58
CA ALA A 545 -8.17 -2.04 -25.53
C ALA A 545 -9.42 -2.94 -25.36
N ALA A 546 -9.38 -3.94 -24.49
CA ALA A 546 -10.43 -4.94 -24.30
C ALA A 546 -11.70 -4.44 -23.59
N ARG A 547 -11.75 -3.17 -23.18
CA ARG A 547 -12.91 -2.54 -22.51
C ARG A 547 -13.78 -1.72 -23.46
N ASN A 548 -13.33 -1.58 -24.69
CA ASN A 548 -14.02 -0.89 -25.75
C ASN A 548 -14.50 -1.90 -26.80
N ALA A 549 -15.76 -1.79 -27.25
CA ALA A 549 -16.32 -2.69 -28.25
C ALA A 549 -15.62 -2.54 -29.61
N GLU A 550 -15.04 -1.38 -29.90
CA GLU A 550 -14.25 -1.09 -31.11
C GLU A 550 -12.74 -1.24 -30.87
N GLY A 551 -12.36 -1.82 -29.73
CA GLY A 551 -10.96 -1.96 -29.30
C GLY A 551 -10.12 -2.77 -30.29
N HIS A 552 -9.00 -2.22 -30.76
CA HIS A 552 -8.03 -2.90 -31.63
C HIS A 552 -6.60 -2.51 -31.29
N VAL A 553 -5.65 -3.34 -31.73
CA VAL A 553 -4.23 -3.20 -31.43
C VAL A 553 -3.43 -3.25 -32.71
N ILE A 554 -2.48 -2.34 -32.86
CA ILE A 554 -1.51 -2.35 -33.96
C ILE A 554 -0.11 -2.60 -33.34
N MET A 555 0.54 -3.64 -33.81
CA MET A 555 1.94 -3.94 -33.50
C MET A 555 2.80 -3.61 -34.71
N TYR A 556 3.74 -2.70 -34.56
CA TYR A 556 4.74 -2.41 -35.59
C TYR A 556 5.93 -3.31 -35.43
N ALA A 557 6.13 -4.21 -36.41
CA ALA A 557 7.18 -5.23 -36.37
C ALA A 557 7.53 -5.69 -37.79
N ASP A 558 8.81 -5.89 -38.08
CA ASP A 558 9.27 -6.49 -39.31
C ASP A 558 9.31 -8.02 -39.24
N VAL A 559 9.46 -8.56 -38.03
CA VAL A 559 9.50 -10.00 -37.75
C VAL A 559 8.56 -10.32 -36.58
N ILE A 560 7.74 -11.35 -36.74
CA ILE A 560 6.91 -11.85 -35.64
C ILE A 560 7.79 -12.73 -34.74
N THR A 561 8.14 -12.23 -33.56
CA THR A 561 8.92 -12.94 -32.55
C THR A 561 8.10 -14.04 -31.85
N ASP A 562 8.76 -14.94 -31.11
CA ASP A 562 8.05 -15.98 -30.38
C ASP A 562 7.16 -15.42 -29.28
N SER A 563 7.55 -14.34 -28.63
CA SER A 563 6.73 -13.64 -27.64
C SER A 563 5.50 -13.00 -28.28
N MET A 564 5.65 -12.36 -29.44
CA MET A 564 4.51 -11.82 -30.21
C MET A 564 3.56 -12.93 -30.64
N ARG A 565 4.09 -14.03 -31.20
CA ARG A 565 3.26 -15.17 -31.65
C ARG A 565 2.41 -15.71 -30.53
N ARG A 566 3.01 -16.03 -29.35
CA ARG A 566 2.26 -16.54 -28.19
C ARG A 566 1.20 -15.56 -27.72
N ALA A 567 1.52 -14.25 -27.66
CA ALA A 567 0.58 -13.23 -27.24
C ALA A 567 -0.61 -13.09 -28.21
N ILE A 568 -0.35 -13.13 -29.51
CA ILE A 568 -1.38 -13.06 -30.57
C ILE A 568 -2.26 -14.31 -30.53
N ASP A 569 -1.65 -15.49 -30.49
CA ASP A 569 -2.36 -16.79 -30.47
C ASP A 569 -3.28 -16.89 -29.25
N GLU A 570 -2.80 -16.51 -28.07
CA GLU A 570 -3.62 -16.51 -26.84
C GLU A 570 -4.75 -15.48 -26.91
N THR A 571 -4.50 -14.29 -27.46
CA THR A 571 -5.55 -13.28 -27.66
C THR A 571 -6.64 -13.76 -28.62
N LEU A 572 -6.25 -14.43 -29.70
CA LEU A 572 -7.19 -15.03 -30.66
C LEU A 572 -8.00 -16.16 -30.02
N ARG A 573 -7.35 -17.08 -29.25
CA ARG A 573 -8.03 -18.15 -28.53
C ARG A 573 -9.11 -17.59 -27.60
N ARG A 574 -8.76 -16.56 -26.83
CA ARG A 574 -9.70 -15.91 -25.91
C ARG A 574 -10.86 -15.26 -26.65
N ARG A 575 -10.57 -14.57 -27.74
CA ARG A 575 -11.57 -13.92 -28.58
C ARG A 575 -12.56 -14.95 -29.19
N GLU A 576 -12.09 -16.06 -29.71
CA GLU A 576 -12.94 -17.12 -30.28
C GLU A 576 -13.89 -17.72 -29.22
N LEU A 577 -13.41 -17.96 -28.01
CA LEU A 577 -14.25 -18.43 -26.89
C LEU A 577 -15.33 -17.42 -26.55
N GLN A 578 -14.96 -16.14 -26.46
CA GLN A 578 -15.88 -15.03 -26.14
C GLN A 578 -16.94 -14.86 -27.25
N GLU A 579 -16.54 -14.91 -28.53
CA GLU A 579 -17.48 -14.83 -29.65
C GLU A 579 -18.45 -16.00 -29.68
N THR A 580 -17.97 -17.21 -29.41
CA THR A 580 -18.80 -18.41 -29.36
C THR A 580 -19.84 -18.30 -28.26
N TYR A 581 -19.39 -17.93 -27.06
CA TYR A 581 -20.28 -17.71 -25.92
C TYR A 581 -21.34 -16.64 -26.20
N ASN A 582 -20.93 -15.49 -26.76
CA ASN A 582 -21.86 -14.42 -27.10
C ASN A 582 -22.92 -14.86 -28.12
N LYS A 583 -22.53 -15.63 -29.14
CA LYS A 583 -23.45 -16.17 -30.14
C LYS A 583 -24.45 -17.14 -29.52
N GLU A 584 -24.00 -18.04 -28.68
CA GLU A 584 -24.85 -19.04 -28.00
C GLU A 584 -25.88 -18.38 -27.08
N HIS A 585 -25.49 -17.29 -26.37
CA HIS A 585 -26.35 -16.60 -25.42
C HIS A 585 -27.02 -15.34 -25.92
N GLY A 586 -26.84 -14.99 -27.24
CA GLY A 586 -27.44 -13.80 -27.83
C GLY A 586 -26.95 -12.48 -27.24
N ILE A 587 -25.70 -12.44 -26.75
CA ILE A 587 -25.12 -11.25 -26.11
C ILE A 587 -24.48 -10.35 -27.16
N THR A 588 -24.84 -9.06 -27.16
CA THR A 588 -24.18 -8.03 -27.95
C THR A 588 -23.16 -7.27 -27.10
N PRO A 589 -21.89 -7.19 -27.51
CA PRO A 589 -20.87 -6.45 -26.80
C PRO A 589 -21.24 -4.98 -26.57
N LYS A 590 -21.04 -4.47 -25.36
CA LYS A 590 -21.29 -3.07 -25.00
C LYS A 590 -20.09 -2.48 -24.31
N THR A 591 -19.61 -1.32 -24.81
CA THR A 591 -18.54 -0.57 -24.15
C THR A 591 -18.93 -0.20 -22.73
N ILE A 592 -18.02 -0.40 -21.79
CA ILE A 592 -18.21 -0.07 -20.37
C ILE A 592 -18.22 1.45 -20.23
N LYS A 593 -19.29 2.01 -19.68
CA LYS A 593 -19.33 3.42 -19.24
C LYS A 593 -19.17 3.44 -17.72
N LYS A 594 -17.97 3.75 -17.25
CA LYS A 594 -17.74 4.04 -15.83
C LYS A 594 -17.84 5.55 -15.61
N ALA A 595 -18.60 5.98 -14.61
CA ALA A 595 -18.50 7.36 -14.14
C ALA A 595 -17.02 7.64 -13.79
N VAL A 596 -16.54 8.85 -14.08
CA VAL A 596 -15.24 9.32 -13.59
C VAL A 596 -15.42 9.49 -12.07
N ARG A 597 -15.34 8.38 -11.34
CA ARG A 597 -15.32 8.45 -9.88
C ARG A 597 -14.02 9.14 -9.51
N ASP A 598 -14.10 10.12 -8.64
CA ASP A 598 -12.95 10.64 -7.96
C ASP A 598 -12.31 9.48 -7.14
N LEU A 599 -11.40 8.72 -7.76
CA LEU A 599 -10.41 7.90 -7.03
C LEU A 599 -9.60 8.76 -6.04
N ILE A 600 -9.79 10.04 -6.15
CA ILE A 600 -9.30 11.15 -5.35
C ILE A 600 -10.03 11.29 -4.01
N SER A 601 -11.16 10.64 -3.70
CA SER A 601 -11.78 10.87 -2.39
C SER A 601 -10.96 10.24 -1.26
N ILE A 602 -10.35 9.08 -1.47
CA ILE A 602 -9.39 8.49 -0.51
C ILE A 602 -8.02 9.18 -0.65
N SER A 603 -7.56 9.46 -1.88
CA SER A 603 -6.35 10.30 -2.08
C SER A 603 -6.62 11.79 -1.84
N LYS A 604 -7.85 12.31 -1.91
CA LYS A 604 -8.17 13.71 -1.53
C LYS A 604 -8.33 13.91 -0.05
N GLU A 605 -8.64 12.90 0.72
CA GLU A 605 -8.47 13.00 2.17
C GLU A 605 -6.98 13.02 2.52
N VAL A 606 -6.16 12.19 1.88
CA VAL A 606 -4.69 12.21 1.98
C VAL A 606 -4.11 13.52 1.38
N ALA A 607 -4.58 13.98 0.23
CA ALA A 607 -4.12 15.23 -0.41
C ALA A 607 -4.81 16.50 0.13
N LYS A 608 -5.95 16.40 0.82
CA LYS A 608 -6.50 17.54 1.58
C LYS A 608 -5.63 17.88 2.78
N THR A 609 -4.92 16.93 3.33
CA THR A 609 -3.94 17.20 4.39
C THR A 609 -2.70 17.88 3.81
N GLN A 610 -2.21 17.47 2.63
CA GLN A 610 -1.13 18.18 1.93
C GLN A 610 -1.56 19.55 1.39
N LYS A 611 -2.71 19.65 0.71
CA LYS A 611 -3.27 20.96 0.29
C LYS A 611 -3.77 21.82 1.44
N LYS A 612 -4.03 21.27 2.62
CA LYS A 612 -4.31 22.07 3.81
C LYS A 612 -3.03 22.70 4.36
N LEU A 613 -1.88 22.03 4.24
CA LEU A 613 -0.56 22.62 4.50
C LEU A 613 -0.18 23.68 3.45
N GLU A 614 -0.38 23.42 2.15
CA GLU A 614 -0.18 24.39 1.08
C GLU A 614 -1.21 25.53 1.11
N LYS A 615 -2.47 25.23 1.44
CA LYS A 615 -3.54 26.22 1.60
C LYS A 615 -3.42 27.03 2.89
N ASP A 616 -2.82 26.47 3.93
CA ASP A 616 -2.46 27.22 5.13
C ASP A 616 -1.30 28.20 4.84
N MET A 617 -0.40 27.88 3.93
CA MET A 617 0.64 28.82 3.47
C MET A 617 0.09 29.94 2.58
N GLU A 618 -0.87 29.66 1.70
CA GLU A 618 -1.57 30.67 0.87
C GLU A 618 -2.61 31.49 1.66
N SER A 619 -3.07 31.00 2.81
CA SER A 619 -4.05 31.66 3.69
C SER A 619 -3.42 32.33 4.91
N MET A 620 -2.11 32.21 5.09
CA MET A 620 -1.40 32.88 6.17
C MET A 620 -1.47 34.40 6.04
N SER A 621 -1.79 35.06 7.14
CA SER A 621 -1.70 36.50 7.23
C SER A 621 -0.22 36.92 7.11
N ARG A 622 -0.01 38.16 6.70
CA ARG A 622 1.34 38.76 6.60
C ARG A 622 2.17 38.54 7.87
N GLU A 623 1.55 38.76 9.01
CA GLU A 623 2.20 38.66 10.33
C GLU A 623 2.61 37.19 10.63
N GLU A 624 1.81 36.24 10.25
CA GLU A 624 2.11 34.78 10.39
C GLU A 624 3.24 34.34 9.47
N LEU A 625 3.29 34.85 8.22
CA LEU A 625 4.39 34.62 7.29
C LEU A 625 5.71 35.24 7.77
N GLU A 626 5.68 36.47 8.29
CA GLU A 626 6.85 37.14 8.86
C GLU A 626 7.38 36.39 10.09
N GLU A 627 6.50 35.84 10.95
CA GLU A 627 6.88 35.04 12.11
C GLU A 627 7.50 33.71 11.69
N LEU A 628 6.94 33.03 10.68
CA LEU A 628 7.45 31.78 10.12
C LEU A 628 8.82 31.99 9.48
N ILE A 629 9.00 33.02 8.69
CA ILE A 629 10.29 33.41 8.11
C ILE A 629 11.33 33.67 9.22
N GLY A 630 10.93 34.30 10.31
CA GLY A 630 11.78 34.54 11.47
C GLY A 630 12.22 33.26 12.17
N LYS A 631 11.32 32.24 12.28
CA LYS A 631 11.62 30.92 12.84
C LYS A 631 12.58 30.13 11.95
N ILE A 632 12.33 30.08 10.65
CA ILE A 632 13.18 29.39 9.69
C ILE A 632 14.56 30.05 9.61
N GLN A 633 14.64 31.36 9.65
CA GLN A 633 15.92 32.09 9.68
C GLN A 633 16.75 31.78 10.94
N LYS A 634 16.10 31.55 12.07
CA LYS A 634 16.74 31.17 13.34
C LYS A 634 17.27 29.73 13.26
N GLN A 635 16.48 28.82 12.68
CA GLN A 635 16.87 27.42 12.47
C GLN A 635 18.02 27.29 11.45
N MET A 636 17.96 28.07 10.35
CA MET A 636 19.03 28.14 9.37
C MET A 636 20.36 28.61 9.98
N LYS A 637 20.33 29.62 10.82
CA LYS A 637 21.52 30.12 11.52
C LYS A 637 22.06 29.12 12.53
N ALA A 638 21.19 28.38 13.22
CA ALA A 638 21.58 27.30 14.13
C ALA A 638 22.22 26.14 13.36
N ALA A 639 21.60 25.69 12.27
CA ALA A 639 22.15 24.65 11.40
C ALA A 639 23.52 25.04 10.82
N ALA A 640 23.70 26.31 10.42
CA ALA A 640 24.98 26.81 9.95
C ALA A 640 26.05 26.91 11.07
N ALA A 641 25.65 27.22 12.30
CA ALA A 641 26.54 27.22 13.46
C ALA A 641 26.99 25.80 13.84
N ASP A 642 26.12 24.82 13.64
CA ASP A 642 26.40 23.40 13.86
C ASP A 642 27.09 22.72 12.67
N LEU A 643 27.57 23.54 11.68
CA LEU A 643 28.25 23.09 10.44
C LEU A 643 27.41 22.16 9.56
N ASN A 644 26.09 22.13 9.75
CA ASN A 644 25.16 21.40 8.90
C ASN A 644 24.72 22.28 7.72
N PHE A 645 25.62 22.42 6.75
CA PHE A 645 25.44 23.31 5.61
C PHE A 645 24.33 22.88 4.66
N GLU A 646 24.00 21.60 4.61
CA GLU A 646 22.94 21.06 3.76
C GLU A 646 21.57 21.47 4.29
N MET A 647 21.33 21.26 5.57
CA MET A 647 20.12 21.72 6.26
C MET A 647 20.00 23.26 6.26
N ALA A 648 21.13 23.96 6.39
CA ALA A 648 21.15 25.42 6.28
C ALA A 648 20.78 25.89 4.86
N ALA A 649 21.16 25.15 3.82
CA ALA A 649 20.81 25.44 2.43
C ALA A 649 19.31 25.20 2.16
N GLU A 650 18.74 24.08 2.63
CA GLU A 650 17.32 23.79 2.52
C GLU A 650 16.45 24.83 3.23
N LEU A 651 16.80 25.17 4.47
CA LEU A 651 16.09 26.20 5.23
C LEU A 651 16.21 27.60 4.57
N ARG A 652 17.34 27.88 3.89
CA ARG A 652 17.51 29.09 3.09
C ARG A 652 16.55 29.09 1.89
N ASP A 653 16.45 27.99 1.19
CA ASP A 653 15.61 27.87 0.00
C ASP A 653 14.12 27.96 0.37
N GLN A 654 13.69 27.35 1.46
CA GLN A 654 12.34 27.54 2.05
C GLN A 654 12.09 28.99 2.44
N MET A 655 13.07 29.66 3.05
CA MET A 655 12.94 31.07 3.42
C MET A 655 12.82 31.98 2.19
N ILE A 656 13.49 31.65 1.08
CA ILE A 656 13.40 32.41 -0.19
C ILE A 656 11.99 32.27 -0.77
N GLU A 657 11.42 31.07 -0.75
CA GLU A 657 10.06 30.80 -1.24
C GLU A 657 9.00 31.52 -0.41
N LEU A 658 9.10 31.48 0.92
CA LEU A 658 8.20 32.23 1.81
C LEU A 658 8.31 33.74 1.65
N LYS A 659 9.50 34.30 1.39
CA LYS A 659 9.69 35.70 1.09
C LYS A 659 9.07 36.10 -0.23
N LYS A 660 9.12 35.21 -1.24
CA LYS A 660 8.47 35.44 -2.53
C LYS A 660 6.95 35.51 -2.36
N ASN A 661 6.37 34.59 -1.56
CA ASN A 661 4.94 34.60 -1.24
C ASN A 661 4.54 35.88 -0.45
N LEU A 662 5.41 36.35 0.43
CA LEU A 662 5.19 37.62 1.17
C LEU A 662 5.21 38.83 0.21
N GLU A 663 6.10 38.88 -0.79
CA GLU A 663 6.17 39.92 -1.81
C GLU A 663 4.97 39.86 -2.79
N GLU A 664 4.40 38.70 -3.03
CA GLU A 664 3.19 38.52 -3.84
C GLU A 664 1.92 39.01 -3.13
N LEU A 665 1.88 38.95 -1.79
CA LEU A 665 0.84 39.56 -0.96
C LEU A 665 0.90 41.10 -0.90
N ASP A 666 2.05 41.69 -1.20
CA ASP A 666 2.24 43.13 -1.25
C ASP A 666 1.91 43.74 -2.64
N ARG A 667 1.54 42.94 -3.62
CA ARG A 667 1.10 43.37 -4.96
C ARG A 667 -0.41 43.23 -5.14
#